data_a52d936cb576bb28bc3b2a8086f1d5a6
#
_entry.id   a52d936cb576bb28bc3b2a8086f1d5a6
#
_cell.length_a   1.000
_cell.length_b   1.000
_cell.length_c   1.000
_cell.angle_alpha   90.00
_cell.angle_beta   90.00
_cell.angle_gamma   90.00
#
_symmetry.space_group_name_H-M   'P 1'
#
loop_
_entity.id
_entity.type
_entity.pdbx_description
1 polymer ?
#
loop_
_entity_poly.entity_id
_entity_poly.type
_entity_poly.pdbx_seq_one_letter_code
_entity_poly.pdbx_strand_id
1 'polypeptide(L)'
;MMKKTLLILAAALSGVLAAGAQTGREWQDPAVNEINRLPMRSSFAAGERLSLDGVWKFHWVRNASERPSGIGAVDYDDAAWGSMPVPGMWELNGYGDPVYVNIGYAWRGNFRNDPPYVPDAENHVGSYRRTFDIPASWGGKDIFLSIGSATSNVYVWVNGRFVGYSEDSKLAAQFDITKFVKPGENLIALQMFRWSDGTYLEDQDFWRFAGIARGVELTARDKAHLEDVRITPVLDSEYKDATLRVEVETTPRVKSVGLTLRDAAGGVVAEHRLQPAGGKGGYVFEVADPAKWSAETPNLYTLEIAVSDGRGVTETVTQPVGFRSVEIRDAQLLVNGQPVLIKGADRHEMDPVGGYVVSRERMIEDIRIMKEMNINAVRTSHYPNDPQWYELCDRYGIYVVDEANVESHGMGYGDNTLAKAPAYAQAHMERNRRMVLRDKNHPSVIIWSMGNEAGMGPNFEACYRWIKEYDPSRPVHYERAVYDQDGAFTDIICPMYWGYEQCEKYACNNPSKPLIQCEYAHAMGNSLGGLDHYWELVRKYPSYQGGFIWDFVDQGLARYEPDGRVSFLYGGDFNDYDATDNSFNCNGIIAPDRTWHPHAYEVQRQYQSIWTTPVDLTQGRVEVYNENFFIGLDAYEMEWQLLADGRVVKAGRIGDLDVAPQQRRAYTLGFTAADFCPQAKEILVNVAYKLKEKQPLLDIGHTVAKQQFVVREYDCKAGFGLAASARPVEVTRWERGARVEGDTWQVFFSRDGFLAAYTVDGRELMAEGAELRPQFWRAPTENDLGARLHQRQAVWKNPELRLTKFDAAVEDGVAVVETLYELPAVKATLALTYRINGAGEMEVTERMTADKTAEVPNLFRFGMTLTMPARYDRVIYYGRGAHENYADRLSSADLGLYEQRVADQYHDEYVRPQESGTKGGLRWWTVVDSAGTGLTILADAPFSASALPYATADLDVSNFPPQQHFGTLVARDATFVNFDLRQSGLGCIDSWGALPEEQFRVPYGDYTFRFMLKPTVK
;
A
#
# COMPACT_ATOMS: atom_id res chain seq x y z
N MET A 1 65.63 16.18 26.67
CA MET A 1 65.10 17.24 27.55
C MET A 1 63.68 17.47 27.23
N MET A 2 62.88 17.36 28.28
CA MET A 2 61.47 17.77 28.48
C MET A 2 60.38 17.06 27.61
N LYS A 3 59.83 16.02 28.27
CA LYS A 3 58.44 15.52 28.06
C LYS A 3 57.42 16.64 28.33
N LYS A 4 56.49 16.82 27.43
CA LYS A 4 55.23 17.47 27.76
C LYS A 4 54.11 16.42 27.57
N THR A 5 53.67 15.92 28.69
CA THR A 5 52.47 15.09 28.89
C THR A 5 51.23 15.99 28.70
N LEU A 6 50.43 15.67 27.73
CA LEU A 6 49.07 16.26 27.58
C LEU A 6 48.11 15.38 28.35
N LEU A 7 47.66 15.77 29.51
CA LEU A 7 46.51 15.22 30.20
C LEU A 7 45.26 15.68 29.46
N ILE A 8 44.56 14.75 28.84
CA ILE A 8 43.15 14.94 28.42
C ILE A 8 42.30 14.67 29.64
N LEU A 9 41.77 15.75 30.24
CA LEU A 9 40.73 15.69 31.26
C LEU A 9 39.44 15.26 30.56
N ALA A 10 39.05 13.99 30.75
CA ALA A 10 37.68 13.55 30.50
C ALA A 10 36.80 14.12 31.65
N ALA A 11 36.20 15.25 31.40
CA ALA A 11 35.13 15.74 32.27
C ALA A 11 33.87 14.89 32.03
N ALA A 12 33.69 13.88 32.87
CA ALA A 12 32.37 13.31 33.05
C ALA A 12 31.47 14.37 33.69
N LEU A 13 30.72 15.11 32.88
CA LEU A 13 29.58 15.88 33.36
C LEU A 13 28.47 14.87 33.72
N SER A 14 28.49 14.39 34.95
CA SER A 14 27.29 13.91 35.63
C SER A 14 26.46 15.18 35.95
N GLY A 15 25.65 15.59 34.98
CA GLY A 15 24.61 16.59 35.21
C GLY A 15 23.58 15.98 36.13
N VAL A 16 23.64 16.28 37.42
CA VAL A 16 22.49 16.25 38.28
C VAL A 16 21.55 17.31 37.72
N LEU A 17 20.60 16.90 36.89
CA LEU A 17 19.49 17.75 36.48
C LEU A 17 18.69 18.09 37.74
N ALA A 18 18.88 19.30 38.23
CA ALA A 18 17.92 19.95 39.12
C ALA A 18 16.54 19.78 38.42
N ALA A 19 15.52 19.39 39.18
CA ALA A 19 14.15 19.37 38.69
C ALA A 19 13.85 20.75 38.10
N GLY A 20 13.94 20.90 36.77
CA GLY A 20 13.75 22.14 36.09
C GLY A 20 12.35 22.66 36.37
N ALA A 21 12.27 23.91 36.80
CA ALA A 21 11.00 24.59 36.93
C ALA A 21 10.42 24.70 35.49
N GLN A 22 9.15 24.30 35.33
CA GLN A 22 8.42 24.49 34.08
C GLN A 22 8.54 25.95 33.60
N THR A 23 9.08 26.18 32.41
CA THR A 23 9.21 27.53 31.83
C THR A 23 7.95 27.93 31.08
N GLY A 24 7.14 26.93 30.64
CA GLY A 24 5.95 27.08 29.80
C GLY A 24 6.29 27.38 28.33
N ARG A 25 7.55 27.14 27.93
CA ARG A 25 8.05 27.33 26.55
C ARG A 25 8.83 26.14 26.01
N GLU A 26 8.77 25.00 26.69
CA GLU A 26 9.46 23.78 26.31
C GLU A 26 9.09 23.35 24.88
N TRP A 27 7.86 23.57 24.47
CA TRP A 27 7.32 23.28 23.13
C TRP A 27 7.91 24.11 21.96
N GLN A 28 8.88 25.00 22.24
CA GLN A 28 9.66 25.78 21.27
C GLN A 28 11.15 25.75 21.58
N ASP A 29 11.62 24.76 22.34
CA ASP A 29 13.04 24.65 22.75
C ASP A 29 13.57 23.25 22.42
N PRO A 30 14.24 23.05 21.27
CA PRO A 30 14.73 21.76 20.82
C PRO A 30 15.81 21.15 21.74
N ALA A 31 16.27 21.88 22.75
CA ALA A 31 17.11 21.32 23.79
C ALA A 31 16.32 20.60 24.90
N VAL A 32 14.97 20.70 24.90
CA VAL A 32 14.10 20.17 25.94
C VAL A 32 13.10 19.16 25.31
N ASN A 33 13.56 18.00 24.90
CA ASN A 33 12.70 16.96 24.36
C ASN A 33 11.88 16.21 25.43
N GLU A 34 12.29 16.30 26.71
CA GLU A 34 11.61 15.65 27.84
C GLU A 34 11.97 16.28 29.19
N ILE A 35 11.06 16.20 30.14
CA ILE A 35 11.29 16.48 31.57
C ILE A 35 10.71 15.32 32.37
N ASN A 36 11.52 14.67 33.22
CA ASN A 36 11.14 13.55 34.07
C ASN A 36 10.53 12.33 33.34
N ARG A 37 10.55 12.25 32.03
CA ARG A 37 10.21 11.04 31.28
C ARG A 37 11.22 9.95 31.63
N LEU A 38 10.72 8.74 31.88
CA LEU A 38 11.58 7.59 32.14
C LEU A 38 12.32 7.18 30.85
N PRO A 39 13.55 6.64 30.96
CA PRO A 39 14.27 6.10 29.84
C PRO A 39 13.47 5.02 29.11
N MET A 40 13.51 5.02 27.78
CA MET A 40 12.88 3.96 26.97
C MET A 40 13.53 2.61 27.26
N ARG A 41 12.71 1.58 27.35
CA ARG A 41 13.08 0.20 27.63
C ARG A 41 12.29 -0.74 26.74
N SER A 42 12.68 -2.01 26.70
CA SER A 42 11.95 -3.02 25.93
C SER A 42 10.49 -3.11 26.36
N SER A 43 9.62 -3.34 25.38
CA SER A 43 8.20 -3.51 25.64
C SER A 43 7.92 -4.88 26.25
N PHE A 44 7.25 -4.92 27.40
CA PHE A 44 6.73 -6.15 28.02
C PHE A 44 5.57 -5.86 28.98
N ALA A 45 4.71 -6.84 29.16
CA ALA A 45 3.62 -6.77 30.12
C ALA A 45 4.12 -7.08 31.53
N ALA A 46 3.91 -6.18 32.48
CA ALA A 46 4.31 -6.38 33.88
C ALA A 46 3.38 -5.64 34.84
N GLY A 47 3.31 -6.13 36.09
CA GLY A 47 2.56 -5.50 37.17
C GLY A 47 1.04 -5.54 36.98
N GLU A 48 0.36 -4.84 37.90
CA GLU A 48 -1.10 -4.64 37.83
C GLU A 48 -1.40 -3.38 37.03
N ARG A 49 -2.37 -3.45 36.13
CA ARG A 49 -2.68 -2.38 35.16
C ARG A 49 -4.06 -1.79 35.41
N LEU A 50 -4.19 -0.49 35.18
CA LEU A 50 -5.44 0.25 35.21
C LEU A 50 -5.48 1.17 33.98
N SER A 51 -6.37 0.89 33.02
CA SER A 51 -6.61 1.77 31.88
C SER A 51 -7.29 3.05 32.35
N LEU A 52 -6.81 4.16 31.82
CA LEU A 52 -7.46 5.47 31.91
C LEU A 52 -8.15 5.85 30.58
N ASP A 53 -8.32 4.91 29.68
CA ASP A 53 -9.08 5.12 28.44
C ASP A 53 -10.55 5.39 28.73
N GLY A 54 -11.20 6.09 27.80
CA GLY A 54 -12.59 6.45 27.89
C GLY A 54 -12.84 7.95 27.73
N VAL A 55 -13.90 8.49 28.29
CA VAL A 55 -14.26 9.91 28.13
C VAL A 55 -13.55 10.77 29.18
N TRP A 56 -12.83 11.78 28.73
CA TRP A 56 -12.17 12.78 29.56
C TRP A 56 -12.86 14.13 29.42
N LYS A 57 -12.82 14.97 30.44
CA LYS A 57 -13.12 16.39 30.29
C LYS A 57 -12.10 17.04 29.38
N PHE A 58 -12.53 17.91 28.47
CA PHE A 58 -11.70 18.47 27.44
C PHE A 58 -12.02 19.94 27.15
N HIS A 59 -11.00 20.76 27.07
CA HIS A 59 -11.08 22.16 26.67
C HIS A 59 -10.10 22.44 25.54
N TRP A 60 -10.62 22.91 24.42
CA TRP A 60 -9.85 23.21 23.23
C TRP A 60 -9.86 24.72 22.95
N VAL A 61 -8.70 25.24 22.54
CA VAL A 61 -8.53 26.61 22.07
C VAL A 61 -7.79 26.63 20.74
N ARG A 62 -8.07 27.64 19.93
CA ARG A 62 -7.53 27.76 18.57
C ARG A 62 -6.09 28.26 18.55
N ASN A 63 -5.71 29.14 19.49
CA ASN A 63 -4.39 29.76 19.53
C ASN A 63 -3.67 29.35 20.82
N ALA A 64 -2.35 29.12 20.72
CA ALA A 64 -1.55 28.69 21.86
C ALA A 64 -1.56 29.69 23.01
N SER A 65 -1.66 31.00 22.72
CA SER A 65 -1.77 32.06 23.72
C SER A 65 -3.06 32.07 24.53
N GLU A 66 -4.15 31.41 24.03
CA GLU A 66 -5.45 31.35 24.67
C GLU A 66 -5.58 30.19 25.68
N ARG A 67 -4.55 29.33 25.76
CA ARG A 67 -4.62 28.13 26.59
C ARG A 67 -4.84 28.45 28.06
N PRO A 68 -5.68 27.67 28.77
CA PRO A 68 -5.89 27.86 30.19
C PRO A 68 -4.61 27.56 30.98
N SER A 69 -4.37 28.31 32.01
CA SER A 69 -3.30 28.07 33.01
C SER A 69 -3.86 27.42 34.27
N GLY A 70 -3.03 26.72 35.04
CA GLY A 70 -3.40 26.17 36.33
C GLY A 70 -4.34 24.97 36.28
N ILE A 71 -4.52 24.36 35.11
CA ILE A 71 -5.42 23.21 34.88
C ILE A 71 -5.08 21.98 35.75
N GLY A 72 -3.86 21.89 36.27
CA GLY A 72 -3.44 20.84 37.19
C GLY A 72 -4.01 20.99 38.59
N ALA A 73 -4.51 22.18 39.00
CA ALA A 73 -5.03 22.41 40.34
C ALA A 73 -6.28 21.56 40.60
N VAL A 74 -6.39 20.97 41.79
CA VAL A 74 -7.51 20.10 42.16
C VAL A 74 -8.84 20.87 42.20
N ASP A 75 -8.79 22.13 42.59
CA ASP A 75 -9.94 23.02 42.70
C ASP A 75 -10.21 23.87 41.43
N TYR A 76 -9.54 23.55 40.34
CA TYR A 76 -9.78 24.22 39.05
C TYR A 76 -11.21 23.96 38.59
N ASP A 77 -11.93 25.02 38.21
CA ASP A 77 -13.28 24.91 37.70
C ASP A 77 -13.30 24.47 36.23
N ASP A 78 -13.62 23.21 36.01
CA ASP A 78 -13.77 22.57 34.71
C ASP A 78 -15.24 22.22 34.38
N ALA A 79 -16.21 22.83 35.03
CA ALA A 79 -17.64 22.52 34.85
C ALA A 79 -18.14 22.83 33.45
N ALA A 80 -17.57 23.85 32.81
CA ALA A 80 -17.93 24.26 31.44
C ALA A 80 -17.17 23.52 30.32
N TRP A 81 -16.26 22.59 30.68
CA TRP A 81 -15.50 21.87 29.66
C TRP A 81 -16.35 20.83 28.91
N GLY A 82 -16.05 20.64 27.65
CA GLY A 82 -16.58 19.56 26.83
C GLY A 82 -15.99 18.19 27.21
N SER A 83 -16.07 17.28 26.28
CA SER A 83 -15.54 15.92 26.48
C SER A 83 -14.80 15.44 25.21
N MET A 84 -13.82 14.54 25.43
CA MET A 84 -13.00 13.94 24.38
C MET A 84 -12.80 12.45 24.69
N PRO A 85 -13.00 11.54 23.73
CA PRO A 85 -12.59 10.16 23.89
C PRO A 85 -11.06 10.06 23.92
N VAL A 86 -10.54 9.17 24.72
CA VAL A 86 -9.12 8.77 24.79
C VAL A 86 -9.05 7.25 24.72
N PRO A 87 -8.40 6.68 23.70
CA PRO A 87 -7.76 7.33 22.55
C PRO A 87 -8.73 8.10 21.67
N GLY A 88 -8.22 9.15 20.97
CA GLY A 88 -9.00 9.93 20.01
C GLY A 88 -8.22 11.10 19.42
N MET A 89 -8.52 11.41 18.15
CA MET A 89 -7.94 12.57 17.44
C MET A 89 -8.92 13.75 17.50
N TRP A 90 -8.39 14.95 17.75
CA TRP A 90 -9.23 16.15 17.95
C TRP A 90 -10.11 16.43 16.74
N GLU A 91 -9.51 16.44 15.56
CA GLU A 91 -10.14 16.82 14.30
C GLU A 91 -11.30 15.87 13.92
N LEU A 92 -11.19 14.61 14.30
CA LEU A 92 -12.23 13.60 14.07
C LEU A 92 -13.34 13.64 15.14
N ASN A 93 -13.18 14.47 16.18
CA ASN A 93 -14.14 14.67 17.25
C ASN A 93 -14.71 16.11 17.29
N GLY A 94 -14.53 16.87 16.19
CA GLY A 94 -15.10 18.20 16.02
C GLY A 94 -14.28 19.35 16.64
N TYR A 95 -12.99 19.15 16.86
CA TYR A 95 -12.09 20.15 17.39
C TYR A 95 -10.98 20.51 16.39
N GLY A 96 -11.25 21.42 15.47
CA GLY A 96 -10.46 21.74 14.30
C GLY A 96 -10.80 20.87 13.12
N ASP A 97 -10.04 20.99 12.03
CA ASP A 97 -10.25 20.28 10.78
C ASP A 97 -9.05 19.37 10.45
N PRO A 98 -9.30 18.18 9.83
CA PRO A 98 -8.25 17.36 9.26
C PRO A 98 -7.47 18.10 8.18
N VAL A 99 -6.13 18.07 8.25
CA VAL A 99 -5.22 18.64 7.26
C VAL A 99 -4.32 17.55 6.71
N TYR A 100 -4.25 17.45 5.39
CA TYR A 100 -3.32 16.56 4.70
C TYR A 100 -2.38 17.37 3.81
N VAL A 101 -1.09 17.15 3.99
CA VAL A 101 -0.04 17.63 3.10
C VAL A 101 1.04 16.57 2.93
N ASN A 102 1.53 16.43 1.68
CA ASN A 102 2.67 15.59 1.35
C ASN A 102 3.98 16.32 1.74
N ILE A 103 4.30 17.41 1.07
CA ILE A 103 5.54 18.16 1.31
C ILE A 103 5.26 19.43 2.07
N GLY A 104 5.91 19.56 3.24
CA GLY A 104 5.82 20.77 4.07
C GLY A 104 4.78 20.68 5.17
N TYR A 105 4.94 21.62 6.09
CA TYR A 105 4.19 21.62 7.34
C TYR A 105 2.73 22.04 7.14
N ALA A 106 1.85 21.67 8.08
CA ALA A 106 0.43 21.99 8.04
C ALA A 106 0.11 23.49 7.89
N TRP A 107 1.05 24.35 8.27
CA TRP A 107 0.95 25.81 8.10
C TRP A 107 1.49 26.33 6.77
N ARG A 108 1.85 25.48 5.83
CA ARG A 108 2.34 25.84 4.48
C ARG A 108 1.42 26.86 3.80
N GLY A 109 1.99 27.95 3.29
CA GLY A 109 1.23 29.03 2.65
C GLY A 109 0.69 30.09 3.62
N ASN A 110 0.52 29.79 4.90
CA ASN A 110 0.00 30.69 5.92
C ASN A 110 1.10 31.28 6.80
N PHE A 111 2.10 30.48 7.17
CA PHE A 111 3.22 30.88 8.02
C PHE A 111 4.54 30.41 7.41
N ARG A 112 5.62 31.14 7.75
CA ARG A 112 6.97 30.78 7.37
C ARG A 112 7.53 29.71 8.29
N ASN A 113 8.33 28.78 7.75
CA ASN A 113 9.15 27.88 8.54
C ASN A 113 10.29 28.67 9.21
N ASP A 114 10.38 28.59 10.53
CA ASP A 114 11.39 29.28 11.34
C ASP A 114 11.81 28.42 12.55
N PRO A 115 12.35 27.21 12.32
CA PRO A 115 12.69 26.31 13.41
C PRO A 115 13.67 26.94 14.40
N PRO A 116 13.48 26.79 15.72
CA PRO A 116 12.51 25.90 16.38
C PRO A 116 11.11 26.49 16.60
N TYR A 117 10.86 27.73 16.17
CA TYR A 117 9.62 28.42 16.45
C TYR A 117 8.50 27.96 15.54
N VAL A 118 7.37 27.58 16.15
CA VAL A 118 6.11 27.27 15.45
C VAL A 118 5.13 28.44 15.62
N PRO A 119 4.15 28.61 14.73
CA PRO A 119 3.13 29.66 14.87
C PRO A 119 2.38 29.58 16.21
N ASP A 120 2.05 30.70 16.83
CA ASP A 120 1.15 30.75 17.99
C ASP A 120 -0.32 30.75 17.53
N ALA A 121 -0.62 31.45 16.44
CA ALA A 121 -1.91 31.46 15.79
C ALA A 121 -2.15 30.14 15.07
N GLU A 122 -3.38 29.62 15.12
CA GLU A 122 -3.79 28.32 14.58
C GLU A 122 -3.08 27.12 15.23
N ASN A 123 -2.24 27.34 16.23
CA ASN A 123 -1.65 26.28 17.03
C ASN A 123 -2.60 25.88 18.14
N HIS A 124 -3.46 24.92 17.83
CA HIS A 124 -4.51 24.45 18.72
C HIS A 124 -3.94 23.85 19.99
N VAL A 125 -4.58 24.10 21.13
CA VAL A 125 -4.21 23.48 22.41
C VAL A 125 -5.39 22.75 23.02
N GLY A 126 -5.18 21.48 23.31
CA GLY A 126 -6.12 20.61 24.02
C GLY A 126 -5.69 20.43 25.48
N SER A 127 -6.59 20.72 26.40
CA SER A 127 -6.41 20.51 27.83
C SER A 127 -7.39 19.44 28.29
N TYR A 128 -6.85 18.40 28.92
CA TYR A 128 -7.61 17.24 29.40
C TYR A 128 -7.59 17.18 30.92
N ARG A 129 -8.68 16.71 31.53
CA ARG A 129 -8.77 16.42 32.95
C ARG A 129 -9.60 15.17 33.21
N ARG A 130 -9.14 14.36 34.19
CA ARG A 130 -9.87 13.14 34.61
C ARG A 130 -9.55 12.80 36.05
N THR A 131 -10.58 12.40 36.79
CA THR A 131 -10.40 11.72 38.09
C THR A 131 -10.23 10.22 37.90
N PHE A 132 -9.44 9.60 38.74
CA PHE A 132 -9.19 8.16 38.76
C PHE A 132 -8.89 7.68 40.17
N ASP A 133 -9.16 6.40 40.45
CA ASP A 133 -8.96 5.79 41.74
C ASP A 133 -7.75 4.87 41.74
N ILE A 134 -6.86 5.06 42.74
CA ILE A 134 -5.77 4.12 43.01
C ILE A 134 -6.26 3.09 44.01
N PRO A 135 -6.25 1.77 43.67
CA PRO A 135 -6.60 0.69 44.56
C PRO A 135 -5.75 0.69 45.82
N ALA A 136 -6.34 0.40 46.98
CA ALA A 136 -5.62 0.29 48.23
C ALA A 136 -4.52 -0.80 48.21
N SER A 137 -4.70 -1.85 47.37
CA SER A 137 -3.71 -2.91 47.14
C SER A 137 -2.42 -2.43 46.51
N TRP A 138 -2.41 -1.24 45.88
CA TRP A 138 -1.22 -0.62 45.29
C TRP A 138 -0.35 0.11 46.32
N GLY A 139 -0.77 0.17 47.54
CA GLY A 139 0.01 0.77 48.64
C GLY A 139 1.40 0.15 48.75
N GLY A 140 2.44 0.98 48.67
CA GLY A 140 3.84 0.54 48.78
C GLY A 140 4.49 0.09 47.45
N LYS A 141 3.74 0.01 46.35
CA LYS A 141 4.25 -0.25 44.98
C LYS A 141 4.84 1.00 44.32
N ASP A 142 5.56 0.81 43.26
CA ASP A 142 5.90 1.88 42.29
C ASP A 142 4.75 1.98 41.30
N ILE A 143 4.31 3.22 41.00
CA ILE A 143 3.19 3.50 40.10
C ILE A 143 3.66 4.34 38.95
N PHE A 144 3.49 3.81 37.75
CA PHE A 144 3.91 4.42 36.49
C PHE A 144 2.70 4.83 35.67
N LEU A 145 2.74 6.05 35.11
CA LEU A 145 1.83 6.53 34.08
C LEU A 145 2.47 6.32 32.72
N SER A 146 1.77 5.69 31.80
CA SER A 146 2.16 5.56 30.40
C SER A 146 1.11 6.23 29.52
N ILE A 147 1.55 7.15 28.64
CA ILE A 147 0.75 7.78 27.57
C ILE A 147 1.30 7.21 26.26
N GLY A 148 0.54 6.34 25.59
CA GLY A 148 1.03 5.53 24.48
C GLY A 148 1.45 6.30 23.23
N SER A 149 0.83 7.47 23.01
CA SER A 149 1.13 8.39 21.90
C SER A 149 0.50 9.73 22.21
N ALA A 150 1.21 10.83 21.93
CA ALA A 150 0.71 12.19 22.19
C ALA A 150 1.25 13.18 21.14
N THR A 151 0.42 13.60 20.21
CA THR A 151 0.80 14.47 19.09
C THR A 151 0.43 15.92 19.38
N SER A 152 1.39 16.87 19.41
CA SER A 152 2.84 16.77 19.13
C SER A 152 3.68 16.62 20.39
N ASN A 153 3.11 16.95 21.58
CA ASN A 153 3.77 16.94 22.88
C ASN A 153 2.75 16.72 24.00
N VAL A 154 3.22 16.54 25.24
CA VAL A 154 2.34 16.47 26.39
C VAL A 154 3.01 17.03 27.66
N TYR A 155 2.29 17.91 28.35
CA TYR A 155 2.52 18.31 29.73
C TYR A 155 1.63 17.51 30.67
N VAL A 156 2.17 17.05 31.79
CA VAL A 156 1.47 16.16 32.73
C VAL A 156 1.47 16.75 34.16
N TRP A 157 0.29 16.78 34.77
CA TRP A 157 0.11 17.12 36.19
C TRP A 157 -0.71 16.03 36.89
N VAL A 158 -0.35 15.73 38.14
CA VAL A 158 -1.12 14.83 39.00
C VAL A 158 -1.33 15.52 40.35
N ASN A 159 -2.58 15.62 40.82
CA ASN A 159 -2.98 16.21 42.09
C ASN A 159 -2.37 17.62 42.30
N GLY A 160 -2.41 18.48 41.28
CA GLY A 160 -1.91 19.86 41.32
C GLY A 160 -0.40 20.03 41.14
N ARG A 161 0.32 18.94 40.98
CA ARG A 161 1.79 18.95 40.88
C ARG A 161 2.24 18.60 39.48
N PHE A 162 3.15 19.37 38.92
CA PHE A 162 3.80 19.08 37.65
C PHE A 162 4.59 17.77 37.72
N VAL A 163 4.31 16.83 36.82
CA VAL A 163 4.98 15.54 36.72
C VAL A 163 6.11 15.58 35.71
N GLY A 164 5.81 16.04 34.49
CA GLY A 164 6.78 16.05 33.43
C GLY A 164 6.26 16.55 32.07
N TYR A 165 7.13 16.50 31.08
CA TYR A 165 6.92 16.88 29.69
C TYR A 165 7.52 15.83 28.76
N SER A 166 6.96 15.69 27.57
CA SER A 166 7.51 14.83 26.51
C SER A 166 7.10 15.28 25.13
N GLU A 167 8.01 15.15 24.18
CA GLU A 167 7.79 15.16 22.74
C GLU A 167 8.04 13.77 22.14
N ASP A 168 7.99 13.66 20.78
CA ASP A 168 8.04 12.40 20.04
C ASP A 168 6.68 11.67 20.05
N SER A 169 5.84 12.06 19.11
CA SER A 169 4.39 11.73 19.07
C SER A 169 4.08 10.25 19.01
N LYS A 170 5.01 9.43 18.52
CA LYS A 170 4.77 8.01 18.15
C LYS A 170 5.34 6.99 19.14
N LEU A 171 6.02 7.46 20.19
CA LEU A 171 6.56 6.60 21.25
C LEU A 171 6.00 6.97 22.62
N ALA A 172 5.65 5.93 23.40
CA ALA A 172 5.04 6.13 24.73
C ALA A 172 5.87 7.00 25.64
N ALA A 173 5.24 7.99 26.30
CA ALA A 173 5.81 8.77 27.38
C ALA A 173 5.46 8.12 28.74
N GLN A 174 6.47 7.65 29.47
CA GLN A 174 6.29 7.03 30.77
C GLN A 174 6.85 7.88 31.90
N PHE A 175 6.12 7.99 33.01
CA PHE A 175 6.46 8.79 34.19
C PHE A 175 6.26 8.02 35.50
N ASP A 176 7.21 8.11 36.43
CA ASP A 176 7.02 7.64 37.79
C ASP A 176 6.14 8.63 38.57
N ILE A 177 4.91 8.25 38.84
CA ILE A 177 3.95 9.06 39.58
C ILE A 177 3.76 8.61 41.03
N THR A 178 4.55 7.68 41.55
CA THR A 178 4.43 7.09 42.89
C THR A 178 4.29 8.15 43.96
N LYS A 179 5.10 9.21 43.92
CA LYS A 179 5.08 10.31 44.93
C LYS A 179 3.96 11.34 44.71
N PHE A 180 3.23 11.23 43.60
CA PHE A 180 2.19 12.20 43.23
C PHE A 180 0.78 11.69 43.56
N VAL A 181 0.58 10.36 43.66
CA VAL A 181 -0.70 9.73 43.88
C VAL A 181 -0.92 9.33 45.35
N LYS A 182 -2.18 9.11 45.73
CA LYS A 182 -2.62 8.59 47.01
C LYS A 182 -3.66 7.46 46.79
N PRO A 183 -3.89 6.57 47.75
CA PRO A 183 -5.00 5.62 47.67
C PRO A 183 -6.35 6.34 47.53
N GLY A 184 -7.27 5.79 46.74
CA GLY A 184 -8.55 6.39 46.40
C GLY A 184 -8.41 7.45 45.29
N GLU A 185 -9.27 8.46 45.31
CA GLU A 185 -9.42 9.45 44.27
C GLU A 185 -8.18 10.34 44.04
N ASN A 186 -7.77 10.47 42.79
CA ASN A 186 -6.69 11.32 42.28
C ASN A 186 -7.18 12.04 41.04
N LEU A 187 -6.47 13.12 40.64
CA LEU A 187 -6.71 13.89 39.46
C LEU A 187 -5.47 13.87 38.55
N ILE A 188 -5.67 13.60 37.25
CA ILE A 188 -4.68 13.83 36.19
C ILE A 188 -5.15 14.96 35.31
N ALA A 189 -4.23 15.84 34.90
CA ALA A 189 -4.44 16.84 33.87
C ALA A 189 -3.32 16.75 32.84
N LEU A 190 -3.69 16.88 31.56
CA LEU A 190 -2.76 16.92 30.43
C LEU A 190 -3.00 18.18 29.62
N GLN A 191 -1.94 18.74 29.02
CA GLN A 191 -2.05 19.82 28.06
C GLN A 191 -1.13 19.52 26.87
N MET A 192 -1.67 19.62 25.67
CA MET A 192 -1.00 19.25 24.44
C MET A 192 -1.15 20.38 23.42
N PHE A 193 -0.12 20.60 22.63
CA PHE A 193 -0.11 21.56 21.52
C PHE A 193 -0.16 20.79 20.20
N ARG A 194 -0.94 21.29 19.23
CA ARG A 194 -0.96 20.72 17.88
C ARG A 194 0.42 20.74 17.26
N TRP A 195 1.15 21.84 17.44
CA TRP A 195 2.51 22.02 16.93
C TRP A 195 3.49 22.37 18.03
N SER A 196 4.67 21.78 17.95
CA SER A 196 5.85 22.07 18.78
C SER A 196 7.09 22.13 17.88
N ASP A 197 8.27 22.46 18.44
CA ASP A 197 9.52 22.36 17.69
C ASP A 197 9.80 20.94 17.22
N GLY A 198 9.31 19.90 17.93
CA GLY A 198 9.33 18.51 17.50
C GLY A 198 8.55 18.24 16.22
N THR A 199 7.54 19.05 15.90
CA THR A 199 6.76 18.94 14.65
C THR A 199 7.64 19.11 13.41
N TYR A 200 8.75 19.84 13.51
CA TYR A 200 9.70 19.98 12.40
C TYR A 200 10.43 18.67 12.03
N LEU A 201 10.38 17.66 12.90
CA LEU A 201 10.88 16.30 12.63
C LEU A 201 9.75 15.29 12.40
N GLU A 202 8.49 15.72 12.29
CA GLU A 202 7.32 14.88 12.09
C GLU A 202 6.50 15.37 10.88
N ASP A 203 7.21 15.59 9.76
CA ASP A 203 6.68 16.14 8.51
C ASP A 203 6.31 15.04 7.50
N GLN A 204 5.81 13.91 7.99
CA GLN A 204 5.44 12.76 7.16
C GLN A 204 4.37 13.12 6.12
N ASP A 205 4.43 12.51 4.95
CA ASP A 205 3.36 12.49 3.95
C ASP A 205 2.15 11.76 4.52
N PHE A 206 1.36 12.47 5.34
CA PHE A 206 0.26 11.90 6.08
C PHE A 206 -0.70 12.99 6.59
N TRP A 207 -1.84 12.58 7.14
CA TRP A 207 -2.73 13.46 7.88
C TRP A 207 -2.02 14.14 9.07
N ARG A 208 -2.42 15.36 9.41
CA ARG A 208 -1.85 16.15 10.52
C ARG A 208 -2.84 16.25 11.69
N PHE A 209 -3.12 15.08 12.30
CA PHE A 209 -3.98 15.03 13.49
C PHE A 209 -3.24 15.36 14.76
N ALA A 210 -3.99 15.89 15.76
CA ALA A 210 -3.54 16.07 17.11
C ALA A 210 -4.41 15.26 18.09
N GLY A 211 -3.83 14.86 19.23
CA GLY A 211 -4.53 14.07 20.23
C GLY A 211 -3.73 12.87 20.74
N ILE A 212 -4.43 11.96 21.42
CA ILE A 212 -3.88 10.75 22.01
C ILE A 212 -4.32 9.55 21.17
N ALA A 213 -3.41 9.00 20.38
CA ALA A 213 -3.75 7.92 19.44
C ALA A 213 -3.74 6.52 20.06
N ARG A 214 -2.96 6.34 21.11
CA ARG A 214 -2.81 5.07 21.83
C ARG A 214 -3.16 5.28 23.29
N GLY A 215 -3.56 4.21 24.02
CA GLY A 215 -4.12 4.29 25.34
C GLY A 215 -3.28 5.00 26.42
N VAL A 216 -3.96 5.41 27.48
CA VAL A 216 -3.36 5.94 28.71
C VAL A 216 -3.55 4.92 29.83
N GLU A 217 -2.46 4.50 30.46
CA GLU A 217 -2.47 3.41 31.43
C GLU A 217 -1.63 3.71 32.68
N LEU A 218 -2.10 3.22 33.83
CA LEU A 218 -1.30 3.14 35.04
C LEU A 218 -0.83 1.71 35.24
N THR A 219 0.44 1.55 35.62
CA THR A 219 1.01 0.25 36.00
C THR A 219 1.56 0.32 37.42
N ALA A 220 1.13 -0.61 38.30
CA ALA A 220 1.66 -0.74 39.65
C ALA A 220 2.57 -1.97 39.75
N ARG A 221 3.82 -1.75 40.14
CA ARG A 221 4.84 -2.79 40.26
C ARG A 221 5.41 -2.88 41.68
N ASP A 222 5.77 -4.07 42.09
CA ASP A 222 6.48 -4.24 43.36
C ASP A 222 7.83 -3.51 43.32
N LYS A 223 8.34 -3.08 44.50
CA LYS A 223 9.65 -2.40 44.61
C LYS A 223 10.83 -3.23 44.10
N ALA A 224 10.65 -4.54 43.99
CA ALA A 224 11.61 -5.45 43.38
C ALA A 224 11.03 -5.93 42.06
N HIS A 225 11.42 -5.31 40.95
CA HIS A 225 10.92 -5.60 39.59
C HIS A 225 12.03 -5.55 38.54
N LEU A 226 11.73 -6.14 37.39
CA LEU A 226 12.54 -6.04 36.15
C LEU A 226 12.43 -4.64 35.59
N GLU A 227 13.52 -4.00 35.25
CA GLU A 227 13.48 -2.70 34.57
C GLU A 227 13.61 -2.82 33.07
N ASP A 228 14.54 -3.64 32.59
CA ASP A 228 14.77 -3.88 31.16
C ASP A 228 15.28 -5.29 30.92
N VAL A 229 15.05 -5.80 29.73
CA VAL A 229 15.65 -7.05 29.26
C VAL A 229 16.12 -6.89 27.82
N ARG A 230 17.32 -7.40 27.54
CA ARG A 230 17.84 -7.52 26.19
C ARG A 230 18.06 -8.99 25.88
N ILE A 231 17.48 -9.43 24.75
CA ILE A 231 17.50 -10.81 24.29
C ILE A 231 18.21 -10.84 22.93
N THR A 232 19.32 -11.55 22.86
CA THR A 232 20.13 -11.60 21.63
C THR A 232 20.37 -13.06 21.26
N PRO A 233 19.58 -13.65 20.35
CA PRO A 233 19.88 -14.94 19.76
C PRO A 233 21.02 -14.81 18.76
N VAL A 234 21.91 -15.77 18.73
CA VAL A 234 23.04 -15.84 17.78
C VAL A 234 23.12 -17.27 17.28
N LEU A 235 22.94 -17.50 16.00
CA LEU A 235 23.16 -18.78 15.35
C LEU A 235 24.64 -18.98 15.09
N ASP A 236 25.08 -20.25 15.04
CA ASP A 236 26.45 -20.61 14.63
C ASP A 236 26.67 -20.36 13.13
N SER A 237 27.90 -20.60 12.66
CA SER A 237 28.29 -20.41 11.26
C SER A 237 27.61 -21.38 10.28
N GLU A 238 26.98 -22.44 10.77
CA GLU A 238 26.24 -23.45 10.00
C GLU A 238 24.72 -23.19 10.11
N TYR A 239 24.29 -22.16 10.85
CA TYR A 239 22.92 -21.84 11.16
C TYR A 239 22.14 -22.99 11.80
N LYS A 240 22.81 -23.86 12.54
CA LYS A 240 22.25 -25.04 13.16
C LYS A 240 21.99 -24.81 14.63
N ASP A 241 23.03 -24.62 15.42
CA ASP A 241 22.95 -24.43 16.86
C ASP A 241 22.91 -22.92 17.19
N ALA A 242 22.46 -22.58 18.41
CA ALA A 242 22.36 -21.18 18.82
C ALA A 242 22.85 -20.94 20.23
N THR A 243 23.31 -19.71 20.48
CA THR A 243 23.39 -19.15 21.82
C THR A 243 22.29 -18.12 22.00
N LEU A 244 21.71 -18.04 23.20
CA LEU A 244 20.75 -17.01 23.59
C LEU A 244 21.34 -16.21 24.73
N ARG A 245 21.81 -15.00 24.46
CA ARG A 245 22.26 -14.06 25.47
C ARG A 245 21.06 -13.31 26.03
N VAL A 246 20.89 -13.35 27.34
CA VAL A 246 19.88 -12.61 28.10
C VAL A 246 20.57 -11.67 29.06
N GLU A 247 20.31 -10.37 28.95
CA GLU A 247 20.81 -9.34 29.84
C GLU A 247 19.62 -8.68 30.53
N VAL A 248 19.65 -8.53 31.85
CA VAL A 248 18.57 -7.95 32.64
C VAL A 248 19.05 -6.74 33.43
N GLU A 249 18.19 -5.71 33.47
CA GLU A 249 18.30 -4.61 34.42
C GLU A 249 17.15 -4.69 35.39
N THR A 250 17.43 -4.48 36.69
CA THR A 250 16.45 -4.65 37.77
C THR A 250 16.58 -3.54 38.81
N THR A 251 15.52 -3.31 39.56
CA THR A 251 15.61 -2.41 40.70
C THR A 251 16.56 -2.97 41.78
N PRO A 252 17.16 -2.11 42.64
CA PRO A 252 18.14 -2.52 43.64
C PRO A 252 17.61 -3.51 44.68
N ARG A 253 16.30 -3.69 44.79
CA ARG A 253 15.68 -4.62 45.78
C ARG A 253 15.66 -6.07 45.31
N VAL A 254 15.90 -6.32 44.03
CA VAL A 254 15.97 -7.65 43.45
C VAL A 254 17.18 -8.40 44.00
N LYS A 255 16.98 -9.65 44.43
CA LYS A 255 18.03 -10.55 44.94
C LYS A 255 18.38 -11.63 43.95
N SER A 256 17.42 -12.10 43.16
CA SER A 256 17.68 -13.08 42.14
C SER A 256 16.68 -12.98 41.00
N VAL A 257 17.08 -13.46 39.83
CA VAL A 257 16.23 -13.58 38.62
C VAL A 257 16.33 -15.02 38.14
N GLY A 258 15.19 -15.68 38.00
CA GLY A 258 15.05 -16.97 37.34
C GLY A 258 14.77 -16.73 35.85
N LEU A 259 15.48 -17.43 35.02
CA LEU A 259 15.28 -17.42 33.54
C LEU A 259 14.88 -18.83 33.13
N THR A 260 13.73 -19.00 32.48
CA THR A 260 13.26 -20.27 31.94
C THR A 260 12.88 -20.12 30.48
N LEU A 261 13.62 -20.77 29.59
CA LEU A 261 13.30 -20.83 28.17
C LEU A 261 12.39 -22.03 27.88
N ARG A 262 11.26 -21.77 27.26
CA ARG A 262 10.27 -22.78 26.85
C ARG A 262 10.11 -22.84 25.36
N ASP A 263 9.89 -24.03 24.82
CA ASP A 263 9.50 -24.22 23.43
C ASP A 263 8.01 -23.84 23.17
N ALA A 264 7.58 -23.93 21.91
CA ALA A 264 6.21 -23.61 21.51
C ALA A 264 5.14 -24.51 22.18
N ALA A 265 5.51 -25.72 22.63
CA ALA A 265 4.64 -26.65 23.36
C ALA A 265 4.62 -26.38 24.88
N GLY A 266 5.41 -25.43 25.37
CA GLY A 266 5.56 -25.08 26.78
C GLY A 266 6.59 -25.94 27.52
N GLY A 267 7.30 -26.86 26.84
CA GLY A 267 8.40 -27.66 27.37
C GLY A 267 9.60 -26.81 27.78
N VAL A 268 10.24 -27.12 28.91
CA VAL A 268 11.43 -26.40 29.36
C VAL A 268 12.62 -26.86 28.52
N VAL A 269 13.23 -25.89 27.79
CA VAL A 269 14.43 -26.10 26.99
C VAL A 269 15.70 -25.88 27.82
N ALA A 270 15.69 -24.80 28.62
CA ALA A 270 16.81 -24.46 29.51
C ALA A 270 16.31 -23.57 30.64
N GLU A 271 17.02 -23.63 31.77
CA GLU A 271 16.74 -22.77 32.93
C GLU A 271 18.02 -22.29 33.58
N HIS A 272 17.99 -21.10 34.19
CA HIS A 272 19.12 -20.56 34.93
C HIS A 272 18.60 -19.59 35.98
N ARG A 273 19.37 -19.46 37.07
CA ARG A 273 19.11 -18.47 38.13
C ARG A 273 20.35 -17.61 38.33
N LEU A 274 20.22 -16.32 38.21
CA LEU A 274 21.28 -15.35 38.41
C LEU A 274 20.99 -14.43 39.61
N GLN A 275 22.05 -13.77 40.08
CA GLN A 275 21.96 -12.73 41.11
C GLN A 275 22.51 -11.44 40.51
N PRO A 276 21.62 -10.43 40.26
CA PRO A 276 22.08 -9.17 39.65
C PRO A 276 23.07 -8.44 40.56
N ALA A 277 24.19 -8.01 40.02
CA ALA A 277 25.16 -7.19 40.71
C ALA A 277 24.95 -5.71 40.35
N GLY A 278 24.62 -4.86 41.33
CA GLY A 278 24.30 -3.46 41.05
C GLY A 278 23.06 -3.27 40.16
N GLY A 279 22.11 -4.22 40.24
CA GLY A 279 20.90 -4.19 39.38
C GLY A 279 21.07 -4.76 38.00
N LYS A 280 22.26 -5.20 37.58
CA LYS A 280 22.53 -5.78 36.25
C LYS A 280 22.97 -7.23 36.36
N GLY A 281 22.51 -8.03 35.41
CA GLY A 281 22.88 -9.45 35.31
C GLY A 281 22.70 -9.97 33.90
N GLY A 282 23.33 -11.09 33.61
CA GLY A 282 23.17 -11.73 32.31
C GLY A 282 23.59 -13.20 32.33
N TYR A 283 23.09 -13.93 31.35
CA TYR A 283 23.40 -15.34 31.13
C TYR A 283 23.35 -15.67 29.64
N VAL A 284 24.10 -16.68 29.23
CA VAL A 284 24.11 -17.21 27.87
C VAL A 284 23.67 -18.67 27.92
N PHE A 285 22.55 -18.97 27.29
CA PHE A 285 22.10 -20.34 27.08
C PHE A 285 22.69 -20.89 25.79
N GLU A 286 23.10 -22.17 25.83
CA GLU A 286 23.39 -22.96 24.63
C GLU A 286 22.14 -23.72 24.24
N VAL A 287 21.68 -23.59 22.99
CA VAL A 287 20.46 -24.22 22.51
C VAL A 287 20.77 -24.99 21.22
N ALA A 288 20.70 -26.32 21.32
CA ALA A 288 20.98 -27.19 20.20
C ALA A 288 19.81 -27.23 19.23
N ASP A 289 20.06 -27.00 17.96
CA ASP A 289 19.13 -27.06 16.82
C ASP A 289 17.73 -26.45 17.11
N PRO A 290 17.66 -25.16 17.52
CA PRO A 290 16.37 -24.56 17.76
C PRO A 290 15.57 -24.42 16.45
N ALA A 291 14.24 -24.48 16.56
CA ALA A 291 13.36 -24.08 15.46
C ALA A 291 13.57 -22.59 15.15
N LYS A 292 14.07 -22.29 13.93
CA LYS A 292 14.44 -20.92 13.53
C LYS A 292 13.20 -20.11 13.19
N TRP A 293 13.28 -18.82 13.47
CA TRP A 293 12.25 -17.85 13.07
C TRP A 293 12.56 -17.28 11.68
N SER A 294 11.55 -17.25 10.83
CA SER A 294 11.53 -16.48 9.57
C SER A 294 10.11 -16.06 9.25
N ALA A 295 9.88 -15.21 8.24
CA ALA A 295 8.52 -14.87 7.80
C ALA A 295 7.74 -16.07 7.25
N GLU A 296 8.43 -17.11 6.74
CA GLU A 296 7.83 -18.37 6.28
C GLU A 296 7.59 -19.35 7.44
N THR A 297 8.43 -19.32 8.48
CA THR A 297 8.40 -20.21 9.64
C THR A 297 8.53 -19.40 10.93
N PRO A 298 7.47 -18.72 11.40
CA PRO A 298 7.53 -17.81 12.55
C PRO A 298 7.54 -18.57 13.90
N ASN A 299 8.55 -19.41 14.10
CA ASN A 299 8.73 -20.22 15.30
C ASN A 299 9.16 -19.36 16.47
N LEU A 300 8.36 -19.36 17.55
CA LEU A 300 8.62 -18.60 18.77
C LEU A 300 8.78 -19.52 19.96
N TYR A 301 9.78 -19.20 20.76
CA TYR A 301 9.99 -19.68 22.13
C TYR A 301 9.47 -18.62 23.10
N THR A 302 9.33 -18.99 24.37
CA THR A 302 8.97 -18.06 25.43
C THR A 302 10.06 -18.03 26.50
N LEU A 303 10.63 -16.85 26.77
CA LEU A 303 11.50 -16.63 27.91
C LEU A 303 10.66 -16.11 29.07
N GLU A 304 10.56 -16.91 30.15
CA GLU A 304 9.95 -16.53 31.41
C GLU A 304 11.04 -15.98 32.35
N ILE A 305 10.81 -14.78 32.89
CA ILE A 305 11.74 -14.04 33.76
C ILE A 305 11.06 -13.82 35.12
N ALA A 306 11.46 -14.59 36.12
CA ALA A 306 10.91 -14.54 37.46
C ALA A 306 11.82 -13.75 38.41
N VAL A 307 11.37 -12.57 38.83
CA VAL A 307 12.10 -11.66 39.71
C VAL A 307 11.78 -11.94 41.19
N SER A 308 12.79 -11.96 42.04
CA SER A 308 12.62 -12.25 43.47
C SER A 308 13.36 -11.26 44.38
N ASP A 309 12.69 -10.86 45.47
CA ASP A 309 13.28 -10.05 46.56
C ASP A 309 14.00 -10.88 47.64
N GLY A 310 14.08 -12.19 47.45
CA GLY A 310 14.67 -13.16 48.36
C GLY A 310 13.67 -13.76 49.36
N ARG A 311 12.45 -13.23 49.47
CA ARG A 311 11.34 -13.79 50.23
C ARG A 311 10.36 -14.58 49.37
N GLY A 312 10.28 -14.20 48.08
CA GLY A 312 9.44 -14.83 47.11
C GLY A 312 9.61 -14.19 45.73
N VAL A 313 8.89 -14.73 44.74
CA VAL A 313 8.77 -14.11 43.41
C VAL A 313 7.82 -12.90 43.54
N THR A 314 8.30 -11.74 43.14
CA THR A 314 7.56 -10.47 43.19
C THR A 314 6.96 -10.11 41.81
N GLU A 315 7.57 -10.57 40.71
CA GLU A 315 7.10 -10.34 39.37
C GLU A 315 7.54 -11.47 38.45
N THR A 316 6.70 -11.80 37.50
CA THR A 316 7.03 -12.67 36.36
C THR A 316 6.69 -11.97 35.06
N VAL A 317 7.67 -11.89 34.15
CA VAL A 317 7.54 -11.32 32.83
C VAL A 317 7.80 -12.42 31.79
N THR A 318 7.07 -12.41 30.70
CA THR A 318 7.30 -13.30 29.55
C THR A 318 7.66 -12.50 28.31
N GLN A 319 8.65 -13.01 27.56
CA GLN A 319 9.08 -12.44 26.30
C GLN A 319 9.11 -13.52 25.21
N PRO A 320 8.52 -13.27 24.01
CA PRO A 320 8.74 -14.13 22.86
C PRO A 320 10.21 -14.07 22.40
N VAL A 321 10.72 -15.20 21.94
CA VAL A 321 12.09 -15.34 21.43
C VAL A 321 12.06 -16.07 20.09
N GLY A 322 12.55 -15.43 19.05
CA GLY A 322 12.76 -16.05 17.74
C GLY A 322 14.27 -16.24 17.48
N PHE A 323 14.69 -17.48 17.27
CA PHE A 323 16.08 -17.75 16.90
C PHE A 323 16.31 -17.46 15.44
N ARG A 324 17.05 -16.41 15.14
CA ARG A 324 17.41 -16.00 13.79
C ARG A 324 18.73 -15.25 13.74
N SER A 325 19.35 -15.20 12.56
CA SER A 325 20.42 -14.27 12.19
C SER A 325 19.97 -13.37 11.03
N VAL A 326 20.52 -12.16 10.99
CA VAL A 326 20.37 -11.23 9.85
C VAL A 326 21.76 -10.71 9.52
N GLU A 327 22.14 -10.79 8.26
CA GLU A 327 23.47 -10.34 7.82
C GLU A 327 23.46 -9.88 6.36
N ILE A 328 24.44 -9.09 5.97
CA ILE A 328 24.69 -8.75 4.58
C ILE A 328 25.99 -9.44 4.14
N ARG A 329 25.91 -10.27 3.09
CA ARG A 329 27.01 -10.97 2.50
C ARG A 329 26.86 -11.05 0.99
N ASP A 330 27.93 -10.82 0.24
CA ASP A 330 27.94 -10.84 -1.23
C ASP A 330 26.86 -9.94 -1.87
N ALA A 331 26.70 -8.74 -1.31
CA ALA A 331 25.65 -7.77 -1.70
C ALA A 331 24.22 -8.31 -1.61
N GLN A 332 23.95 -9.20 -0.65
CA GLN A 332 22.62 -9.72 -0.38
C GLN A 332 22.30 -9.64 1.13
N LEU A 333 21.06 -9.31 1.44
CA LEU A 333 20.48 -9.44 2.77
C LEU A 333 20.11 -10.91 2.99
N LEU A 334 20.64 -11.51 4.04
CA LEU A 334 20.36 -12.90 4.39
C LEU A 334 19.63 -12.97 5.73
N VAL A 335 18.66 -13.86 5.80
CA VAL A 335 18.05 -14.32 7.05
C VAL A 335 18.37 -15.80 7.18
N ASN A 336 18.94 -16.19 8.32
CA ASN A 336 19.39 -17.58 8.57
C ASN A 336 20.24 -18.16 7.41
N GLY A 337 21.12 -17.33 6.84
CA GLY A 337 21.99 -17.70 5.74
C GLY A 337 21.33 -17.77 4.36
N GLN A 338 20.03 -17.48 4.22
CA GLN A 338 19.31 -17.49 2.95
C GLN A 338 19.05 -16.07 2.43
N PRO A 339 19.28 -15.80 1.13
CA PRO A 339 19.12 -14.46 0.53
C PRO A 339 17.64 -14.16 0.24
N VAL A 340 16.89 -13.82 1.27
CA VAL A 340 15.44 -13.60 1.17
C VAL A 340 15.07 -12.48 0.20
N LEU A 341 13.89 -12.62 -0.45
CA LEU A 341 13.30 -11.56 -1.25
C LEU A 341 12.34 -10.74 -0.39
N ILE A 342 12.41 -9.43 -0.52
CA ILE A 342 11.53 -8.47 0.17
C ILE A 342 10.31 -8.18 -0.73
N LYS A 343 9.22 -8.86 -0.45
CA LYS A 343 7.90 -8.67 -1.06
C LYS A 343 7.10 -7.74 -0.16
N GLY A 344 7.49 -6.46 -0.17
CA GLY A 344 7.12 -5.49 0.86
C GLY A 344 6.04 -4.51 0.46
N ALA A 345 5.45 -3.88 1.49
CA ALA A 345 4.63 -2.68 1.37
C ALA A 345 4.95 -1.72 2.52
N ASP A 346 4.88 -0.42 2.24
CA ASP A 346 4.89 0.63 3.25
C ASP A 346 3.54 0.70 3.95
N ARG A 347 3.51 0.98 5.26
CA ARG A 347 2.27 1.00 6.00
C ARG A 347 2.22 2.14 7.00
N HIS A 348 1.28 3.07 6.78
CA HIS A 348 0.83 3.98 7.82
C HIS A 348 -0.14 3.32 8.80
N GLU A 349 -0.10 3.73 10.08
CA GLU A 349 -1.14 3.38 11.06
C GLU A 349 -2.37 4.25 10.80
N MET A 350 -3.31 3.73 9.99
CA MET A 350 -4.50 4.46 9.56
C MET A 350 -5.76 3.60 9.63
N ASP A 351 -6.80 4.16 10.26
CA ASP A 351 -8.17 3.67 10.22
C ASP A 351 -9.07 4.75 9.62
N PRO A 352 -9.99 4.42 8.70
CA PRO A 352 -10.82 5.42 8.02
C PRO A 352 -11.79 6.17 8.94
N VAL A 353 -12.03 5.66 10.15
CA VAL A 353 -12.90 6.28 11.16
C VAL A 353 -12.08 6.84 12.32
N GLY A 354 -11.08 6.12 12.77
CA GLY A 354 -10.27 6.45 13.95
C GLY A 354 -9.04 7.32 13.65
N GLY A 355 -8.69 7.50 12.38
CA GLY A 355 -7.43 8.16 12.00
C GLY A 355 -6.23 7.37 12.54
N TYR A 356 -5.42 7.97 13.42
CA TYR A 356 -4.28 7.30 14.06
C TYR A 356 -4.65 6.23 15.10
N VAL A 357 -5.93 6.14 15.49
CA VAL A 357 -6.40 5.12 16.44
C VAL A 357 -6.71 3.84 15.67
N VAL A 358 -5.82 2.88 15.74
CA VAL A 358 -5.93 1.60 15.04
C VAL A 358 -6.11 0.46 16.04
N SER A 359 -7.18 -0.31 15.90
CA SER A 359 -7.46 -1.44 16.80
C SER A 359 -6.55 -2.65 16.51
N ARG A 360 -6.42 -3.55 17.50
CA ARG A 360 -5.71 -4.82 17.31
C ARG A 360 -6.33 -5.68 16.22
N GLU A 361 -7.66 -5.68 16.13
CA GLU A 361 -8.43 -6.39 15.11
C GLU A 361 -8.11 -5.89 13.72
N ARG A 362 -7.99 -4.56 13.55
CA ARG A 362 -7.58 -3.94 12.29
C ARG A 362 -6.14 -4.31 11.91
N MET A 363 -5.22 -4.35 12.87
CA MET A 363 -3.84 -4.79 12.63
C MET A 363 -3.79 -6.26 12.17
N ILE A 364 -4.62 -7.14 12.77
CA ILE A 364 -4.71 -8.55 12.36
C ILE A 364 -5.31 -8.67 10.95
N GLU A 365 -6.31 -7.86 10.63
CA GLU A 365 -6.90 -7.80 9.29
C GLU A 365 -5.87 -7.37 8.25
N ASP A 366 -5.09 -6.32 8.54
CA ASP A 366 -4.01 -5.85 7.66
C ASP A 366 -2.99 -6.98 7.39
N ILE A 367 -2.54 -7.69 8.43
CA ILE A 367 -1.60 -8.82 8.27
C ILE A 367 -2.25 -9.97 7.48
N ARG A 368 -3.54 -10.27 7.71
CA ARG A 368 -4.26 -11.30 6.94
C ARG A 368 -4.26 -10.97 5.45
N ILE A 369 -4.58 -9.72 5.10
CA ILE A 369 -4.59 -9.25 3.72
C ILE A 369 -3.18 -9.28 3.11
N MET A 370 -2.16 -8.87 3.87
CA MET A 370 -0.76 -9.00 3.43
C MET A 370 -0.41 -10.46 3.09
N LYS A 371 -0.80 -11.41 3.95
CA LYS A 371 -0.59 -12.85 3.69
C LYS A 371 -1.35 -13.34 2.46
N GLU A 372 -2.59 -12.89 2.25
CA GLU A 372 -3.40 -13.23 1.07
C GLU A 372 -2.74 -12.71 -0.22
N MET A 373 -2.05 -11.58 -0.16
CA MET A 373 -1.32 -10.98 -1.28
C MET A 373 0.12 -11.47 -1.45
N ASN A 374 0.59 -12.43 -0.65
CA ASN A 374 1.99 -12.89 -0.61
C ASN A 374 3.00 -11.81 -0.15
N ILE A 375 2.55 -10.74 0.51
CA ILE A 375 3.42 -9.74 1.13
C ILE A 375 4.06 -10.39 2.35
N ASN A 376 5.40 -10.34 2.44
CA ASN A 376 6.18 -10.92 3.53
C ASN A 376 6.93 -9.90 4.38
N ALA A 377 6.88 -8.63 4.01
CA ALA A 377 7.61 -7.56 4.67
C ALA A 377 6.79 -6.27 4.75
N VAL A 378 7.01 -5.49 5.80
CA VAL A 378 6.43 -4.16 5.99
C VAL A 378 7.51 -3.17 6.45
N ARG A 379 7.49 -1.95 5.93
CA ARG A 379 8.20 -0.82 6.51
C ARG A 379 7.19 0.01 7.30
N THR A 380 7.53 0.30 8.57
CA THR A 380 6.68 1.14 9.43
C THR A 380 6.84 2.60 9.05
N SER A 381 6.27 2.98 7.93
CA SER A 381 6.39 4.34 7.39
C SER A 381 5.47 5.31 8.14
N HIS A 382 5.98 6.40 8.76
CA HIS A 382 7.41 6.70 8.85
C HIS A 382 7.74 6.92 10.34
N TYR A 383 7.40 5.95 11.18
CA TYR A 383 7.52 6.04 12.65
C TYR A 383 7.31 4.67 13.31
N PRO A 384 7.81 4.46 14.53
CA PRO A 384 7.54 3.23 15.27
C PRO A 384 6.03 3.05 15.53
N ASN A 385 5.50 1.90 15.13
CA ASN A 385 4.09 1.56 15.26
C ASN A 385 3.72 1.19 16.72
N ASP A 386 2.43 0.90 16.96
CA ASP A 386 1.96 0.34 18.24
C ASP A 386 2.76 -0.92 18.58
N PRO A 387 3.21 -1.13 19.85
CA PRO A 387 3.93 -2.34 20.23
C PRO A 387 3.23 -3.65 19.85
N GLN A 388 1.90 -3.68 19.83
CA GLN A 388 1.13 -4.84 19.40
C GLN A 388 1.38 -5.23 17.93
N TRP A 389 1.72 -4.28 17.07
CA TRP A 389 2.06 -4.54 15.67
C TRP A 389 3.26 -5.49 15.54
N TYR A 390 4.32 -5.23 16.30
CA TYR A 390 5.52 -6.06 16.29
C TYR A 390 5.26 -7.46 16.87
N GLU A 391 4.48 -7.56 17.96
CA GLU A 391 4.05 -8.86 18.50
C GLU A 391 3.28 -9.68 17.46
N LEU A 392 2.42 -9.03 16.69
CA LEU A 392 1.65 -9.67 15.61
C LEU A 392 2.56 -10.07 14.43
N CYS A 393 3.52 -9.22 14.04
CA CYS A 393 4.52 -9.54 13.02
C CYS A 393 5.41 -10.70 13.45
N ASP A 394 5.86 -10.75 14.70
CA ASP A 394 6.60 -11.88 15.28
C ASP A 394 5.81 -13.17 15.16
N ARG A 395 4.52 -13.11 15.51
CA ARG A 395 3.62 -14.28 15.59
C ARG A 395 3.19 -14.80 14.23
N TYR A 396 2.91 -13.90 13.28
CA TYR A 396 2.35 -14.26 11.98
C TYR A 396 3.38 -14.32 10.86
N GLY A 397 4.61 -13.93 11.12
CA GLY A 397 5.72 -14.01 10.17
C GLY A 397 5.65 -12.91 9.10
N ILE A 398 5.93 -11.68 9.52
CA ILE A 398 6.16 -10.53 8.63
C ILE A 398 7.52 -9.94 9.00
N TYR A 399 8.42 -9.76 8.03
CA TYR A 399 9.65 -9.00 8.23
C TYR A 399 9.31 -7.52 8.42
N VAL A 400 10.01 -6.86 9.34
CA VAL A 400 9.78 -5.44 9.65
C VAL A 400 11.05 -4.63 9.42
N VAL A 401 10.90 -3.55 8.66
CA VAL A 401 11.80 -2.40 8.72
C VAL A 401 11.20 -1.42 9.71
N ASP A 402 11.81 -1.29 10.86
CA ASP A 402 11.34 -0.39 11.92
C ASP A 402 11.97 0.98 11.74
N GLU A 403 11.14 2.03 11.61
CA GLU A 403 11.59 3.36 11.23
C GLU A 403 11.41 4.38 12.36
N ALA A 404 12.46 5.17 12.57
CA ALA A 404 12.45 6.24 13.54
C ALA A 404 11.55 7.41 13.10
N ASN A 405 10.83 8.01 14.03
CA ASN A 405 9.94 9.16 13.81
C ASN A 405 10.72 10.44 13.49
N VAL A 406 11.36 10.47 12.31
CA VAL A 406 12.18 11.59 11.83
C VAL A 406 11.88 11.84 10.36
N GLU A 407 11.20 12.93 10.08
CA GLU A 407 11.02 13.45 8.73
C GLU A 407 11.00 14.99 8.76
N SER A 408 11.70 15.62 7.81
CA SER A 408 11.74 17.08 7.70
C SER A 408 11.74 17.55 6.24
N HIS A 409 10.87 16.92 5.41
CA HIS A 409 10.80 17.13 3.97
C HIS A 409 10.60 18.62 3.60
N GLY A 410 9.75 19.33 4.34
CA GLY A 410 9.50 20.76 4.15
C GLY A 410 10.69 21.70 4.42
N MET A 411 11.80 21.20 5.01
CA MET A 411 13.07 21.93 5.13
C MET A 411 14.00 21.66 3.94
N GLY A 412 13.64 20.73 3.06
CA GLY A 412 14.45 20.31 1.93
C GLY A 412 15.70 19.52 2.31
N TYR A 413 16.50 19.15 1.33
CA TYR A 413 17.66 18.28 1.49
C TYR A 413 19.00 19.00 1.44
N GLY A 414 19.00 20.31 1.21
CA GLY A 414 20.18 21.15 1.07
C GLY A 414 20.81 21.60 2.38
N ASP A 415 21.24 22.87 2.43
CA ASP A 415 21.93 23.41 3.61
C ASP A 415 21.01 23.72 4.79
N ASN A 416 19.70 23.86 4.54
CA ASN A 416 18.70 24.16 5.56
C ASN A 416 18.11 22.90 6.22
N THR A 417 18.52 21.70 5.79
CA THR A 417 18.01 20.47 6.41
C THR A 417 18.36 20.39 7.90
N LEU A 418 17.41 19.90 8.70
CA LEU A 418 17.61 19.71 10.14
C LEU A 418 18.64 18.62 10.45
N ALA A 419 18.96 17.74 9.53
CA ALA A 419 20.06 16.77 9.63
C ALA A 419 21.43 17.44 9.88
N LYS A 420 21.59 18.71 9.47
CA LYS A 420 22.79 19.53 9.66
C LYS A 420 22.67 20.53 10.82
N ALA A 421 21.51 20.67 11.44
CA ALA A 421 21.26 21.64 12.51
C ALA A 421 21.67 21.07 13.88
N PRO A 422 22.70 21.67 14.57
CA PRO A 422 23.15 21.16 15.87
C PRO A 422 22.06 21.21 16.95
N ALA A 423 21.13 22.14 16.87
CA ALA A 423 20.02 22.29 17.82
C ALA A 423 19.10 21.05 17.82
N TYR A 424 18.99 20.36 16.70
CA TYR A 424 18.16 19.16 16.55
C TYR A 424 18.94 17.84 16.71
N ALA A 425 20.24 17.89 17.04
CA ALA A 425 21.06 16.68 17.16
C ALA A 425 20.53 15.69 18.22
N GLN A 426 20.10 16.23 19.39
CA GLN A 426 19.54 15.42 20.47
C GLN A 426 18.20 14.79 20.03
N ALA A 427 17.32 15.54 19.39
CA ALA A 427 16.03 15.06 18.98
C ALA A 427 16.14 13.92 17.93
N HIS A 428 17.05 14.02 16.95
CA HIS A 428 17.37 12.92 16.02
C HIS A 428 17.86 11.68 16.76
N MET A 429 18.82 11.86 17.67
CA MET A 429 19.42 10.75 18.43
C MET A 429 18.38 10.06 19.33
N GLU A 430 17.56 10.83 20.09
CA GLU A 430 16.60 10.24 21.02
C GLU A 430 15.49 9.47 20.29
N ARG A 431 14.99 9.95 19.15
CA ARG A 431 14.00 9.26 18.33
C ARG A 431 14.53 7.92 17.82
N ASN A 432 15.74 7.87 17.30
CA ASN A 432 16.42 6.66 16.90
C ASN A 432 16.72 5.71 18.08
N ARG A 433 17.24 6.23 19.19
CA ARG A 433 17.54 5.42 20.38
C ARG A 433 16.29 4.77 20.96
N ARG A 434 15.21 5.55 21.11
CA ARG A 434 13.97 5.06 21.72
C ARG A 434 13.34 3.95 20.89
N MET A 435 13.32 4.06 19.57
CA MET A 435 12.89 3.00 18.66
C MET A 435 13.68 1.71 18.93
N VAL A 436 14.99 1.76 18.82
CA VAL A 436 15.85 0.57 18.99
C VAL A 436 15.73 -0.01 20.41
N LEU A 437 15.69 0.83 21.45
CA LEU A 437 15.58 0.37 22.84
C LEU A 437 14.23 -0.30 23.12
N ARG A 438 13.15 0.18 22.53
CA ARG A 438 11.83 -0.41 22.69
C ARG A 438 11.71 -1.75 21.96
N ASP A 439 12.16 -1.81 20.71
CA ASP A 439 11.81 -2.89 19.78
C ASP A 439 12.94 -3.91 19.56
N LYS A 440 14.06 -3.76 20.27
CA LYS A 440 15.28 -4.61 20.15
C LYS A 440 15.04 -6.11 20.28
N ASN A 441 13.99 -6.54 21.01
CA ASN A 441 13.73 -7.97 21.28
C ASN A 441 12.84 -8.64 20.22
N HIS A 442 12.26 -7.89 19.27
CA HIS A 442 11.37 -8.44 18.24
C HIS A 442 12.14 -9.15 17.13
N PRO A 443 11.92 -10.46 16.91
CA PRO A 443 12.58 -11.18 15.83
C PRO A 443 12.12 -10.72 14.44
N SER A 444 10.92 -10.19 14.30
CA SER A 444 10.39 -9.64 13.04
C SER A 444 11.17 -8.42 12.54
N VAL A 445 11.71 -7.59 13.43
CA VAL A 445 12.53 -6.43 13.04
C VAL A 445 13.87 -6.93 12.51
N ILE A 446 14.07 -6.81 11.19
CA ILE A 446 15.28 -7.27 10.51
C ILE A 446 16.16 -6.14 9.99
N ILE A 447 15.63 -4.91 9.90
CA ILE A 447 16.35 -3.70 9.48
C ILE A 447 15.92 -2.55 10.37
N TRP A 448 16.87 -1.71 10.79
CA TRP A 448 16.61 -0.42 11.41
C TRP A 448 16.62 0.68 10.36
N SER A 449 15.61 1.54 10.34
CA SER A 449 15.56 2.72 9.48
C SER A 449 15.69 3.99 10.32
N MET A 450 16.59 4.88 9.92
CA MET A 450 16.89 6.08 10.73
C MET A 450 15.86 7.19 10.56
N GLY A 451 14.97 7.08 9.61
CA GLY A 451 13.95 8.08 9.28
C GLY A 451 13.68 8.17 7.79
N ASN A 452 12.89 9.15 7.39
CA ASN A 452 12.43 9.39 6.05
C ASN A 452 12.74 10.83 5.64
N GLU A 453 13.01 11.09 4.37
CA GLU A 453 13.04 12.37 3.64
C GLU A 453 13.49 13.60 4.46
N ALA A 454 14.56 13.46 5.25
CA ALA A 454 15.03 14.49 6.16
C ALA A 454 16.42 15.05 5.81
N GLY A 455 16.92 14.81 4.59
CA GLY A 455 18.26 15.17 4.16
C GLY A 455 19.34 14.33 4.85
N MET A 456 20.62 14.65 4.61
CA MET A 456 21.75 13.95 5.22
C MET A 456 22.67 14.94 5.92
N GLY A 457 23.24 14.50 7.06
CA GLY A 457 24.17 15.33 7.83
C GLY A 457 24.66 14.67 9.12
N PRO A 458 25.46 15.39 9.93
CA PRO A 458 26.09 14.87 11.13
C PRO A 458 25.13 14.22 12.13
N ASN A 459 23.87 14.66 12.16
CA ASN A 459 22.87 14.10 13.08
C ASN A 459 22.56 12.64 12.73
N PHE A 460 22.32 12.32 11.44
CA PHE A 460 22.12 10.95 10.97
C PHE A 460 23.39 10.10 11.04
N GLU A 461 24.57 10.69 10.76
CA GLU A 461 25.84 9.98 10.94
C GLU A 461 26.03 9.50 12.38
N ALA A 462 25.67 10.34 13.35
CA ALA A 462 25.75 9.99 14.78
C ALA A 462 24.74 8.88 15.12
N CYS A 463 23.51 8.94 14.59
CA CYS A 463 22.49 7.91 14.77
C CYS A 463 22.97 6.55 14.20
N TYR A 464 23.49 6.54 12.96
CA TYR A 464 24.02 5.33 12.34
C TYR A 464 25.11 4.67 13.21
N ARG A 465 26.10 5.45 13.63
CA ARG A 465 27.21 4.93 14.46
C ARG A 465 26.70 4.36 15.78
N TRP A 466 25.75 5.06 16.42
CA TRP A 466 25.19 4.61 17.69
C TRP A 466 24.38 3.31 17.53
N ILE A 467 23.53 3.20 16.49
CA ILE A 467 22.77 1.97 16.24
C ILE A 467 23.72 0.79 15.98
N LYS A 468 24.72 0.97 15.11
CA LYS A 468 25.70 -0.09 14.79
C LYS A 468 26.54 -0.54 15.99
N GLU A 469 26.85 0.38 16.92
CA GLU A 469 27.53 0.06 18.18
C GLU A 469 26.59 -0.67 19.15
N TYR A 470 25.35 -0.20 19.27
CA TYR A 470 24.40 -0.80 20.22
C TYR A 470 23.85 -2.13 19.70
N ASP A 471 23.40 -2.21 18.47
CA ASP A 471 22.86 -3.43 17.87
C ASP A 471 23.54 -3.81 16.54
N PRO A 472 24.68 -4.47 16.59
CA PRO A 472 25.37 -4.92 15.37
C PRO A 472 24.69 -6.12 14.68
N SER A 473 23.63 -6.67 15.26
CA SER A 473 22.94 -7.86 14.74
C SER A 473 21.95 -7.58 13.61
N ARG A 474 21.73 -6.31 13.29
CA ARG A 474 20.82 -5.88 12.24
C ARG A 474 21.48 -4.82 11.34
N PRO A 475 21.22 -4.83 10.02
CA PRO A 475 21.57 -3.71 9.14
C PRO A 475 20.76 -2.46 9.47
N VAL A 476 21.35 -1.33 9.09
CA VAL A 476 20.73 -0.02 9.18
C VAL A 476 20.58 0.54 7.78
N HIS A 477 19.42 1.09 7.45
CA HIS A 477 19.24 1.80 6.20
C HIS A 477 18.76 3.25 6.39
N TYR A 478 19.01 4.10 5.40
CA TYR A 478 18.50 5.45 5.28
C TYR A 478 18.58 5.90 3.81
N GLU A 479 17.46 6.29 3.22
CA GLU A 479 17.35 6.56 1.79
C GLU A 479 18.21 7.75 1.34
N ARG A 480 18.26 8.86 2.14
CA ARG A 480 19.06 10.03 1.77
C ARG A 480 20.54 9.76 1.76
N ALA A 481 21.03 8.78 2.53
CA ALA A 481 22.43 8.38 2.47
C ALA A 481 22.82 7.75 1.11
N VAL A 482 21.86 7.27 0.33
CA VAL A 482 22.10 6.76 -1.04
C VAL A 482 22.52 7.87 -2.01
N TYR A 483 21.92 9.05 -1.86
CA TYR A 483 22.14 10.19 -2.75
C TYR A 483 23.28 11.09 -2.26
N ASP A 484 23.51 11.07 -0.95
CA ASP A 484 24.54 11.85 -0.30
C ASP A 484 25.64 10.90 0.21
N GLN A 485 26.91 11.26 0.11
CA GLN A 485 28.06 10.54 0.62
C GLN A 485 28.23 9.08 0.07
N ASP A 486 27.72 8.81 -1.14
CA ASP A 486 27.86 7.52 -1.83
C ASP A 486 27.42 6.31 -0.99
N GLY A 487 26.41 6.48 -0.14
CA GLY A 487 25.88 5.43 0.72
C GLY A 487 26.74 5.07 1.94
N ALA A 488 27.60 5.93 2.41
CA ALA A 488 28.52 5.63 3.52
C ALA A 488 27.81 5.27 4.83
N PHE A 489 26.65 5.84 5.10
CA PHE A 489 25.89 5.65 6.34
C PHE A 489 24.58 4.91 6.13
N THR A 490 24.59 3.92 5.25
CA THR A 490 23.53 2.93 5.07
C THR A 490 24.15 1.59 4.72
N ASP A 491 23.63 0.48 5.23
CA ASP A 491 24.10 -0.86 4.90
C ASP A 491 23.43 -1.40 3.62
N ILE A 492 22.31 -0.82 3.22
CA ILE A 492 21.47 -1.22 2.08
C ILE A 492 21.31 -0.02 1.16
N ILE A 493 21.39 -0.20 -0.13
CA ILE A 493 20.98 0.81 -1.10
C ILE A 493 19.46 0.76 -1.21
N CYS A 494 18.81 1.77 -0.67
CA CYS A 494 17.36 1.85 -0.49
C CYS A 494 16.78 3.13 -1.10
N PRO A 495 16.90 3.30 -2.44
CA PRO A 495 16.36 4.49 -3.11
C PRO A 495 14.83 4.48 -3.10
N MET A 496 14.26 5.64 -3.40
CA MET A 496 12.84 5.80 -3.70
C MET A 496 12.65 5.93 -5.21
N TYR A 497 11.67 5.18 -5.73
CA TYR A 497 11.16 5.29 -7.10
C TYR A 497 12.21 5.23 -8.21
N TRP A 498 13.28 4.46 -8.01
CA TRP A 498 14.18 4.17 -9.14
C TRP A 498 13.43 3.38 -10.21
N GLY A 499 13.47 3.88 -11.42
CA GLY A 499 12.94 3.16 -12.58
C GLY A 499 13.78 1.93 -12.94
N TYR A 500 13.26 1.12 -13.85
CA TYR A 500 13.84 -0.18 -14.26
C TYR A 500 15.30 -0.06 -14.67
N GLU A 501 15.64 0.94 -15.51
CA GLU A 501 17.00 1.18 -15.99
C GLU A 501 17.99 1.50 -14.85
N GLN A 502 17.56 2.27 -13.85
CA GLN A 502 18.40 2.63 -12.72
C GLN A 502 18.68 1.42 -11.83
N CYS A 503 17.62 0.61 -11.56
CA CYS A 503 17.73 -0.63 -10.81
C CYS A 503 18.66 -1.62 -11.52
N GLU A 504 18.46 -1.85 -12.82
CA GLU A 504 19.29 -2.74 -13.62
C GLU A 504 20.74 -2.26 -13.68
N LYS A 505 20.96 -0.96 -13.94
CA LYS A 505 22.29 -0.35 -13.96
C LYS A 505 23.05 -0.56 -12.66
N TYR A 506 22.38 -0.42 -11.51
CA TYR A 506 23.03 -0.70 -10.23
C TYR A 506 23.33 -2.19 -10.06
N ALA A 507 22.33 -3.04 -10.27
CA ALA A 507 22.43 -4.46 -9.96
C ALA A 507 23.40 -5.22 -10.87
N CYS A 508 23.59 -4.79 -12.13
CA CYS A 508 24.51 -5.44 -13.07
C CYS A 508 26.00 -5.04 -12.88
N ASN A 509 26.30 -4.04 -12.04
CA ASN A 509 27.67 -3.49 -11.87
C ASN A 509 28.43 -4.07 -10.67
N ASN A 510 28.18 -5.31 -10.27
CA ASN A 510 28.82 -5.97 -9.12
C ASN A 510 28.78 -5.09 -7.85
N PRO A 511 27.62 -4.73 -7.37
CA PRO A 511 27.49 -3.86 -6.21
C PRO A 511 28.05 -4.50 -4.95
N SER A 512 28.45 -3.69 -3.98
CA SER A 512 28.92 -4.14 -2.66
C SER A 512 27.82 -4.21 -1.60
N LYS A 513 26.63 -3.66 -1.90
CA LYS A 513 25.47 -3.63 -1.01
C LYS A 513 24.22 -4.12 -1.74
N PRO A 514 23.27 -4.74 -1.04
CA PRO A 514 21.99 -5.10 -1.63
C PRO A 514 21.20 -3.86 -2.05
N LEU A 515 20.42 -4.00 -3.12
CA LEU A 515 19.40 -3.04 -3.53
C LEU A 515 18.04 -3.52 -3.00
N ILE A 516 17.42 -2.73 -2.15
CA ILE A 516 16.06 -2.94 -1.65
C ILE A 516 15.42 -1.55 -1.63
N GLN A 517 14.52 -1.25 -2.56
CA GLN A 517 13.88 0.06 -2.62
C GLN A 517 12.99 0.27 -1.38
N CYS A 518 13.25 1.33 -0.61
CA CYS A 518 12.40 1.62 0.55
C CYS A 518 11.02 2.11 0.14
N GLU A 519 10.90 2.66 -1.07
CA GLU A 519 9.63 2.98 -1.73
C GLU A 519 9.77 2.73 -3.23
N TYR A 520 8.79 2.07 -3.83
CA TYR A 520 8.68 1.91 -5.28
C TYR A 520 7.23 1.65 -5.69
N ALA A 521 6.96 1.72 -7.00
CA ALA A 521 5.66 1.32 -7.55
C ALA A 521 4.49 2.04 -6.85
N HIS A 522 4.43 3.37 -7.03
CA HIS A 522 3.42 4.23 -6.41
C HIS A 522 2.00 3.85 -6.86
N ALA A 523 1.17 3.41 -5.92
CA ALA A 523 -0.10 2.70 -6.19
C ALA A 523 -1.34 3.62 -6.26
N MET A 524 -1.17 4.88 -6.63
CA MET A 524 -2.24 5.88 -6.61
C MET A 524 -3.30 5.61 -7.68
N GLY A 525 -4.55 5.39 -7.25
CA GLY A 525 -5.70 5.16 -8.13
C GLY A 525 -5.51 3.97 -9.07
N ASN A 526 -5.91 4.09 -10.33
CA ASN A 526 -5.74 3.05 -11.34
C ASN A 526 -4.30 3.03 -11.88
N SER A 527 -3.43 2.21 -11.28
CA SER A 527 -1.98 2.25 -11.44
C SER A 527 -1.32 0.86 -11.45
N LEU A 528 -0.02 0.78 -11.12
CA LEU A 528 0.83 -0.43 -11.05
C LEU A 528 0.96 -1.20 -12.39
N GLY A 529 0.92 -0.48 -13.52
CA GLY A 529 1.26 -1.06 -14.81
C GLY A 529 2.78 -1.22 -14.99
N GLY A 530 3.27 -2.44 -15.20
CA GLY A 530 4.70 -2.75 -15.34
C GLY A 530 5.37 -3.23 -14.05
N LEU A 531 4.61 -3.59 -13.01
CA LEU A 531 5.15 -4.20 -11.78
C LEU A 531 5.93 -5.49 -12.07
N ASP A 532 5.53 -6.26 -13.06
CA ASP A 532 6.20 -7.48 -13.52
C ASP A 532 7.64 -7.21 -13.97
N HIS A 533 7.93 -6.08 -14.61
CA HIS A 533 9.29 -5.73 -15.04
C HIS A 533 10.25 -5.54 -13.85
N TYR A 534 9.81 -4.92 -12.74
CA TYR A 534 10.63 -4.87 -11.52
C TYR A 534 10.95 -6.28 -11.01
N TRP A 535 9.95 -7.18 -11.00
CA TRP A 535 10.13 -8.54 -10.49
C TRP A 535 10.91 -9.46 -11.44
N GLU A 536 10.92 -9.17 -12.74
CA GLU A 536 11.87 -9.78 -13.67
C GLU A 536 13.31 -9.40 -13.32
N LEU A 537 13.58 -8.13 -13.00
CA LEU A 537 14.90 -7.66 -12.59
C LEU A 537 15.33 -8.25 -11.22
N VAL A 538 14.41 -8.30 -10.25
CA VAL A 538 14.65 -8.94 -8.93
C VAL A 538 15.06 -10.39 -9.10
N ARG A 539 14.38 -11.16 -9.96
CA ARG A 539 14.70 -12.56 -10.21
C ARG A 539 15.96 -12.76 -11.08
N LYS A 540 16.35 -11.75 -11.83
CA LYS A 540 17.54 -11.76 -12.70
C LYS A 540 18.82 -11.44 -11.95
N TYR A 541 18.79 -10.52 -10.99
CA TYR A 541 19.97 -10.01 -10.31
C TYR A 541 19.94 -10.30 -8.81
N PRO A 542 20.81 -11.18 -8.28
CA PRO A 542 20.80 -11.57 -6.86
C PRO A 542 20.92 -10.40 -5.87
N SER A 543 21.59 -9.32 -6.24
CA SER A 543 21.75 -8.12 -5.42
C SER A 543 20.52 -7.22 -5.37
N TYR A 544 19.54 -7.42 -6.24
CA TYR A 544 18.28 -6.71 -6.21
C TYR A 544 17.21 -7.60 -5.55
N GLN A 545 16.88 -7.32 -4.30
CA GLN A 545 16.07 -8.22 -3.49
C GLN A 545 14.62 -7.73 -3.27
N GLY A 546 14.15 -6.77 -4.08
CA GLY A 546 12.78 -6.26 -4.03
C GLY A 546 12.67 -4.88 -3.40
N GLY A 547 11.58 -4.62 -2.69
CA GLY A 547 11.30 -3.31 -2.08
C GLY A 547 9.93 -3.25 -1.44
N PHE A 548 9.53 -2.02 -1.05
CA PHE A 548 8.27 -1.74 -0.40
C PHE A 548 7.40 -0.86 -1.32
N ILE A 549 6.22 -1.36 -1.70
CA ILE A 549 5.26 -0.61 -2.51
C ILE A 549 4.70 0.54 -1.67
N TRP A 550 4.68 1.74 -2.21
CA TRP A 550 4.02 2.89 -1.60
C TRP A 550 2.58 3.00 -2.11
N ASP A 551 1.51 2.82 -1.26
CA ASP A 551 1.63 2.24 0.06
C ASP A 551 0.62 1.08 0.23
N PHE A 552 0.40 0.57 1.43
CA PHE A 552 -0.46 -0.57 1.65
C PHE A 552 -1.95 -0.22 1.54
N VAL A 553 -2.38 0.92 2.14
CA VAL A 553 -3.80 1.28 2.25
C VAL A 553 -4.04 2.75 1.94
N ASP A 554 -5.00 3.05 1.09
CA ASP A 554 -5.49 4.41 0.90
C ASP A 554 -5.85 5.06 2.24
N GLN A 555 -5.36 6.28 2.46
CA GLN A 555 -5.52 6.99 3.73
C GLN A 555 -6.80 7.83 3.78
N GLY A 556 -7.84 7.43 3.06
CA GLY A 556 -9.13 8.11 3.03
C GLY A 556 -9.91 8.04 4.35
N LEU A 557 -10.62 9.12 4.71
CA LEU A 557 -11.49 9.18 5.88
C LEU A 557 -12.94 8.87 5.48
N ALA A 558 -13.59 7.96 6.21
CA ALA A 558 -14.93 7.52 5.88
C ALA A 558 -15.99 8.62 6.13
N ARG A 559 -16.81 8.87 5.13
CA ARG A 559 -18.05 9.65 5.25
C ARG A 559 -19.24 8.77 4.93
N TYR A 560 -20.15 8.67 5.88
CA TYR A 560 -21.40 7.92 5.72
C TYR A 560 -22.45 8.80 5.05
N GLU A 561 -22.85 8.46 3.84
CA GLU A 561 -23.88 9.18 3.08
C GLU A 561 -25.29 8.87 3.60
N PRO A 562 -26.27 9.76 3.39
CA PRO A 562 -27.64 9.55 3.88
C PRO A 562 -28.34 8.30 3.33
N ASP A 563 -27.91 7.79 2.20
CA ASP A 563 -28.42 6.56 1.56
C ASP A 563 -27.70 5.29 2.04
N GLY A 564 -26.76 5.42 2.99
CA GLY A 564 -26.01 4.31 3.58
C GLY A 564 -24.74 3.91 2.84
N ARG A 565 -24.40 4.57 1.71
CA ARG A 565 -23.11 4.40 1.04
C ARG A 565 -22.01 5.03 1.89
N VAL A 566 -20.79 4.54 1.72
CA VAL A 566 -19.57 5.13 2.30
C VAL A 566 -18.77 5.76 1.16
N SER A 567 -18.40 7.02 1.32
CA SER A 567 -17.42 7.68 0.47
C SER A 567 -16.18 7.99 1.31
N PHE A 568 -15.03 8.11 0.64
CA PHE A 568 -13.77 8.39 1.32
C PHE A 568 -13.33 9.82 1.01
N LEU A 569 -13.07 10.58 2.06
CA LEU A 569 -12.59 11.95 2.01
C LEU A 569 -11.06 11.96 2.02
N TYR A 570 -10.50 12.94 1.33
CA TYR A 570 -9.07 13.15 1.23
C TYR A 570 -8.68 14.61 1.49
N GLY A 571 -7.43 14.97 1.29
CA GLY A 571 -6.95 16.33 1.55
C GLY A 571 -7.75 17.40 0.82
N GLY A 572 -8.12 18.49 1.53
CA GLY A 572 -8.88 19.61 1.00
C GLY A 572 -10.40 19.48 1.08
N ASP A 573 -10.93 18.36 1.57
CA ASP A 573 -12.38 18.16 1.68
C ASP A 573 -13.01 18.87 2.89
N PHE A 574 -12.21 19.32 3.85
CA PHE A 574 -12.70 19.80 5.13
C PHE A 574 -12.85 21.33 5.19
N ASN A 575 -12.02 22.05 4.46
CA ASN A 575 -12.06 23.50 4.33
C ASN A 575 -11.25 23.99 3.11
N ASP A 576 -11.29 25.29 2.81
CA ASP A 576 -10.63 25.94 1.67
C ASP A 576 -9.46 26.86 2.07
N TYR A 577 -9.10 26.90 3.36
CA TYR A 577 -8.06 27.79 3.89
C TYR A 577 -6.79 27.08 4.36
N ASP A 578 -6.84 25.78 4.65
CA ASP A 578 -5.66 25.00 5.01
C ASP A 578 -4.88 24.54 3.76
N ALA A 579 -3.61 24.27 3.95
CA ALA A 579 -2.77 23.67 2.93
C ALA A 579 -3.27 22.24 2.62
N THR A 580 -3.20 21.85 1.35
CA THR A 580 -3.59 20.50 0.94
C THR A 580 -2.79 20.03 -0.28
N ASP A 581 -2.57 18.74 -0.38
CA ASP A 581 -2.10 18.04 -1.58
C ASP A 581 -3.19 17.09 -2.12
N ASN A 582 -4.45 17.35 -1.79
CA ASN A 582 -5.65 16.68 -2.30
C ASN A 582 -5.62 15.15 -2.11
N SER A 583 -5.94 14.38 -3.16
CA SER A 583 -6.02 12.91 -3.14
C SER A 583 -4.65 12.20 -3.10
N PHE A 584 -3.56 12.93 -2.93
CA PHE A 584 -2.22 12.34 -2.95
C PHE A 584 -1.94 11.40 -1.76
N ASN A 585 -2.81 11.38 -0.74
CA ASN A 585 -2.84 10.43 0.36
C ASN A 585 -3.62 9.12 0.05
N CYS A 586 -4.16 8.97 -1.16
CA CYS A 586 -4.90 7.78 -1.58
C CYS A 586 -4.09 7.04 -2.65
N ASN A 587 -3.06 6.33 -2.21
CA ASN A 587 -2.06 5.65 -3.01
C ASN A 587 -1.82 4.20 -2.55
N GLY A 588 -2.86 3.61 -1.93
CA GLY A 588 -2.84 2.26 -1.39
C GLY A 588 -2.98 1.15 -2.43
N ILE A 589 -2.40 -0.04 -2.12
CA ILE A 589 -2.71 -1.29 -2.81
C ILE A 589 -4.18 -1.68 -2.60
N ILE A 590 -4.75 -1.26 -1.47
CA ILE A 590 -6.15 -1.50 -1.09
C ILE A 590 -6.83 -0.20 -0.66
N ALA A 591 -8.15 -0.18 -0.77
CA ALA A 591 -9.01 0.91 -0.35
C ALA A 591 -9.02 1.11 1.18
N PRO A 592 -9.50 2.26 1.70
CA PRO A 592 -9.51 2.54 3.13
C PRO A 592 -10.29 1.52 3.97
N ASP A 593 -11.34 0.90 3.42
CA ASP A 593 -12.15 -0.15 4.05
C ASP A 593 -11.54 -1.55 3.92
N ARG A 594 -10.35 -1.68 3.29
CA ARG A 594 -9.60 -2.90 3.02
C ARG A 594 -10.11 -3.72 1.82
N THR A 595 -11.01 -3.17 1.02
CA THR A 595 -11.35 -3.76 -0.30
C THR A 595 -10.13 -3.71 -1.22
N TRP A 596 -9.91 -4.77 -1.98
CA TRP A 596 -8.78 -4.87 -2.91
C TRP A 596 -9.00 -4.00 -4.13
N HIS A 597 -8.04 -3.13 -4.45
CA HIS A 597 -7.98 -2.51 -5.76
C HIS A 597 -7.61 -3.55 -6.83
N PRO A 598 -7.97 -3.34 -8.11
CA PRO A 598 -7.62 -4.26 -9.18
C PRO A 598 -6.12 -4.56 -9.33
N HIS A 599 -5.27 -3.62 -8.97
CA HIS A 599 -3.81 -3.81 -8.99
C HIS A 599 -3.29 -4.70 -7.84
N ALA A 600 -4.07 -4.93 -6.78
CA ALA A 600 -3.72 -5.86 -5.71
C ALA A 600 -3.55 -7.29 -6.23
N TYR A 601 -4.34 -7.70 -7.24
CA TYR A 601 -4.20 -9.00 -7.89
C TYR A 601 -2.87 -9.10 -8.65
N GLU A 602 -2.37 -8.01 -9.21
CA GLU A 602 -1.06 -7.98 -9.85
C GLU A 602 0.07 -8.09 -8.81
N VAL A 603 -0.05 -7.42 -7.64
CA VAL A 603 0.86 -7.59 -6.50
C VAL A 603 0.89 -9.04 -6.04
N GLN A 604 -0.28 -9.65 -5.79
CA GLN A 604 -0.38 -11.07 -5.41
C GLN A 604 0.32 -11.98 -6.42
N ARG A 605 0.14 -11.70 -7.71
CA ARG A 605 0.73 -12.47 -8.81
C ARG A 605 2.25 -12.34 -8.87
N GLN A 606 2.79 -11.14 -8.72
CA GLN A 606 4.23 -10.91 -8.78
C GLN A 606 4.95 -11.41 -7.51
N TYR A 607 4.28 -11.37 -6.37
CA TYR A 607 4.79 -11.79 -5.06
C TYR A 607 4.65 -13.28 -4.76
N GLN A 608 4.01 -14.05 -5.64
CA GLN A 608 3.91 -15.51 -5.43
C GLN A 608 5.28 -16.19 -5.34
N SER A 609 5.35 -17.29 -4.59
CA SER A 609 6.59 -18.05 -4.36
C SER A 609 6.58 -19.44 -5.01
N ILE A 610 5.59 -19.76 -5.84
CA ILE A 610 5.53 -21.02 -6.58
C ILE A 610 5.36 -20.71 -8.05
N TRP A 611 6.27 -21.22 -8.87
CA TRP A 611 6.32 -20.94 -10.30
C TRP A 611 6.28 -22.23 -11.11
N THR A 612 5.48 -22.21 -12.17
CA THR A 612 5.40 -23.32 -13.13
C THR A 612 6.02 -22.89 -14.45
N THR A 613 6.84 -23.76 -15.03
CA THR A 613 7.39 -23.58 -16.38
C THR A 613 6.90 -24.71 -17.26
N PRO A 614 6.31 -24.45 -18.43
CA PRO A 614 5.96 -25.48 -19.40
C PRO A 614 7.21 -26.20 -19.92
N VAL A 615 7.18 -27.55 -19.91
CA VAL A 615 8.21 -28.39 -20.51
C VAL A 615 7.72 -28.98 -21.83
N ASP A 616 6.55 -29.61 -21.80
CA ASP A 616 5.85 -30.13 -22.98
C ASP A 616 4.35 -30.22 -22.67
N LEU A 617 3.62 -29.18 -23.00
CA LEU A 617 2.18 -29.14 -22.74
C LEU A 617 1.37 -30.13 -23.58
N THR A 618 1.92 -30.67 -24.68
CA THR A 618 1.24 -31.70 -25.45
C THR A 618 1.19 -33.06 -24.71
N GLN A 619 2.09 -33.22 -23.73
CA GLN A 619 2.14 -34.37 -22.83
C GLN A 619 1.81 -33.97 -21.38
N GLY A 620 1.29 -32.78 -21.15
CA GLY A 620 0.98 -32.28 -19.82
C GLY A 620 2.20 -32.12 -18.90
N ARG A 621 3.42 -32.00 -19.45
CA ARG A 621 4.64 -31.91 -18.64
C ARG A 621 4.98 -30.47 -18.29
N VAL A 622 5.16 -30.23 -16.97
CA VAL A 622 5.55 -28.93 -16.39
C VAL A 622 6.67 -29.12 -15.38
N GLU A 623 7.44 -28.07 -15.14
CA GLU A 623 8.41 -27.97 -14.05
C GLU A 623 7.89 -26.97 -13.02
N VAL A 624 7.90 -27.38 -11.75
CA VAL A 624 7.51 -26.53 -10.61
C VAL A 624 8.78 -26.04 -9.90
N TYR A 625 8.92 -24.75 -9.71
CA TYR A 625 9.96 -24.11 -8.92
C TYR A 625 9.39 -23.60 -7.61
N ASN A 626 10.01 -23.96 -6.49
CA ASN A 626 9.74 -23.45 -5.17
C ASN A 626 10.68 -22.27 -4.88
N GLU A 627 10.19 -21.04 -4.93
CA GLU A 627 10.94 -19.81 -4.63
C GLU A 627 11.00 -19.52 -3.12
N ASN A 628 10.30 -20.30 -2.25
CA ASN A 628 10.45 -20.17 -0.81
C ASN A 628 11.86 -20.57 -0.38
N PHE A 629 12.33 -20.02 0.74
CA PHE A 629 13.67 -20.25 1.26
C PHE A 629 13.70 -21.25 2.41
N PHE A 630 12.59 -21.45 3.11
CA PHE A 630 12.55 -22.26 4.34
C PHE A 630 11.50 -23.37 4.33
N ILE A 631 10.49 -23.29 3.49
CA ILE A 631 9.38 -24.27 3.43
C ILE A 631 9.35 -25.04 2.11
N GLY A 632 9.07 -26.35 2.21
CA GLY A 632 8.74 -27.19 1.06
C GLY A 632 7.31 -26.94 0.58
N LEU A 633 6.92 -27.63 -0.51
CA LEU A 633 5.57 -27.49 -1.07
C LEU A 633 4.60 -28.59 -0.58
N ASP A 634 4.95 -29.35 0.44
CA ASP A 634 4.13 -30.45 0.99
C ASP A 634 2.82 -29.98 1.61
N ALA A 635 2.75 -28.72 2.08
CA ALA A 635 1.52 -28.08 2.58
C ALA A 635 0.55 -27.62 1.49
N TYR A 636 0.92 -27.75 0.22
CA TYR A 636 0.13 -27.27 -0.94
C TYR A 636 -0.31 -28.41 -1.83
N GLU A 637 -1.39 -28.19 -2.59
CA GLU A 637 -1.80 -29.00 -3.72
C GLU A 637 -1.82 -28.18 -5.00
N MET A 638 -1.50 -28.80 -6.13
CA MET A 638 -1.61 -28.20 -7.45
C MET A 638 -2.94 -28.64 -8.08
N GLU A 639 -3.83 -27.70 -8.34
CA GLU A 639 -4.97 -27.88 -9.22
C GLU A 639 -4.61 -27.47 -10.65
N TRP A 640 -5.05 -28.23 -11.64
CA TRP A 640 -4.87 -27.88 -13.04
C TRP A 640 -6.17 -28.06 -13.83
N GLN A 641 -6.32 -27.26 -14.87
CA GLN A 641 -7.46 -27.29 -15.79
C GLN A 641 -6.96 -27.17 -17.22
N LEU A 642 -7.46 -28.02 -18.09
CA LEU A 642 -7.35 -27.91 -19.54
C LEU A 642 -8.63 -27.25 -20.08
N LEU A 643 -8.49 -26.15 -20.81
CA LEU A 643 -9.61 -25.38 -21.35
C LEU A 643 -9.58 -25.42 -22.88
N ALA A 644 -10.77 -25.49 -23.46
CA ALA A 644 -11.03 -25.32 -24.89
C ALA A 644 -12.00 -24.14 -25.07
N ASP A 645 -11.57 -23.11 -25.79
CA ASP A 645 -12.33 -21.87 -25.98
C ASP A 645 -12.90 -21.31 -24.66
N GLY A 646 -12.05 -21.26 -23.60
CA GLY A 646 -12.39 -20.77 -22.29
C GLY A 646 -13.23 -21.70 -21.41
N ARG A 647 -13.60 -22.88 -21.89
CA ARG A 647 -14.41 -23.89 -21.15
C ARG A 647 -13.52 -25.01 -20.65
N VAL A 648 -13.64 -25.38 -19.38
CA VAL A 648 -12.92 -26.51 -18.80
C VAL A 648 -13.39 -27.82 -19.45
N VAL A 649 -12.47 -28.54 -20.09
CA VAL A 649 -12.71 -29.84 -20.71
C VAL A 649 -12.13 -30.99 -19.92
N LYS A 650 -11.08 -30.74 -19.13
CA LYS A 650 -10.48 -31.70 -18.21
C LYS A 650 -9.83 -30.97 -17.04
N ALA A 651 -9.85 -31.57 -15.86
CA ALA A 651 -9.21 -31.01 -14.67
C ALA A 651 -8.67 -32.15 -13.79
N GLY A 652 -7.74 -31.79 -12.90
CA GLY A 652 -7.19 -32.73 -11.93
C GLY A 652 -6.40 -32.03 -10.84
N ARG A 653 -5.86 -32.86 -9.92
CA ARG A 653 -5.07 -32.40 -8.78
C ARG A 653 -3.82 -33.24 -8.60
N ILE A 654 -2.77 -32.63 -8.09
CA ILE A 654 -1.55 -33.28 -7.60
C ILE A 654 -1.36 -32.81 -6.15
N GLY A 655 -1.60 -33.73 -5.20
CA GLY A 655 -1.56 -33.45 -3.76
C GLY A 655 -0.17 -33.61 -3.14
N ASP A 656 0.72 -34.36 -3.77
CA ASP A 656 2.06 -34.64 -3.26
C ASP A 656 3.10 -33.81 -4.01
N LEU A 657 3.28 -32.56 -3.55
CA LEU A 657 4.26 -31.62 -4.08
C LEU A 657 5.54 -31.69 -3.23
N ASP A 658 6.40 -32.69 -3.53
CA ASP A 658 7.71 -32.85 -2.87
C ASP A 658 8.76 -32.00 -3.59
N VAL A 659 8.70 -30.67 -3.35
CA VAL A 659 9.68 -29.71 -3.87
C VAL A 659 10.30 -28.94 -2.71
N ALA A 660 11.53 -29.24 -2.40
CA ALA A 660 12.26 -28.54 -1.32
C ALA A 660 12.46 -27.04 -1.65
N PRO A 661 12.78 -26.21 -0.65
CA PRO A 661 13.09 -24.80 -0.86
C PRO A 661 14.14 -24.60 -1.95
N GLN A 662 13.94 -23.62 -2.83
CA GLN A 662 14.83 -23.25 -3.94
C GLN A 662 15.11 -24.37 -4.96
N GLN A 663 14.27 -25.43 -4.97
CA GLN A 663 14.43 -26.55 -5.88
C GLN A 663 13.36 -26.57 -6.98
N ARG A 664 13.64 -27.34 -8.02
CA ARG A 664 12.75 -27.56 -9.17
C ARG A 664 12.41 -29.04 -9.28
N ARG A 665 11.17 -29.33 -9.68
CA ARG A 665 10.75 -30.71 -9.94
C ARG A 665 9.74 -30.77 -11.08
N ALA A 666 9.90 -31.78 -11.95
CA ALA A 666 8.98 -32.02 -13.04
C ALA A 666 7.76 -32.81 -12.58
N TYR A 667 6.59 -32.41 -13.09
CA TYR A 667 5.32 -33.07 -12.88
C TYR A 667 4.64 -33.33 -14.22
N THR A 668 3.75 -34.32 -14.24
CA THR A 668 2.89 -34.59 -15.39
C THR A 668 1.44 -34.37 -14.99
N LEU A 669 0.81 -33.40 -15.61
CA LEU A 669 -0.61 -33.14 -15.51
C LEU A 669 -1.36 -34.27 -16.22
N GLY A 670 -2.52 -34.67 -15.73
CA GLY A 670 -3.22 -35.86 -16.18
C GLY A 670 -3.91 -35.75 -17.56
N PHE A 671 -3.27 -35.05 -18.53
CA PHE A 671 -3.77 -34.91 -19.89
C PHE A 671 -2.64 -35.06 -20.94
N THR A 672 -3.01 -35.31 -22.17
CA THR A 672 -2.14 -35.34 -23.36
C THR A 672 -2.82 -34.62 -24.52
N ALA A 673 -2.13 -34.48 -25.65
CA ALA A 673 -2.72 -33.92 -26.89
C ALA A 673 -3.97 -34.63 -27.37
N ALA A 674 -4.20 -35.91 -26.96
CA ALA A 674 -5.44 -36.66 -27.28
C ALA A 674 -6.67 -36.07 -26.56
N ASP A 675 -6.49 -35.32 -25.49
CA ASP A 675 -7.56 -34.64 -24.75
C ASP A 675 -7.93 -33.29 -25.36
N PHE A 676 -7.16 -32.79 -26.31
CA PHE A 676 -7.43 -31.52 -26.97
C PHE A 676 -8.66 -31.59 -27.86
N CYS A 677 -9.57 -30.64 -27.71
CA CYS A 677 -10.70 -30.50 -28.62
C CYS A 677 -10.19 -30.10 -30.02
N PRO A 678 -10.35 -30.91 -31.06
CA PRO A 678 -9.81 -30.57 -32.38
C PRO A 678 -10.41 -29.31 -33.00
N GLN A 679 -11.68 -29.01 -32.68
CA GLN A 679 -12.41 -27.86 -33.23
C GLN A 679 -12.20 -26.59 -32.40
N ALA A 680 -11.60 -26.66 -31.21
CA ALA A 680 -11.34 -25.50 -30.40
C ALA A 680 -10.37 -24.54 -31.11
N LYS A 681 -10.71 -23.28 -31.09
CA LYS A 681 -9.85 -22.21 -31.63
C LYS A 681 -8.68 -21.91 -30.71
N GLU A 682 -8.87 -22.10 -29.40
CA GLU A 682 -7.85 -21.86 -28.35
C GLU A 682 -7.81 -23.02 -27.37
N ILE A 683 -6.61 -23.40 -26.94
CA ILE A 683 -6.40 -24.37 -25.87
C ILE A 683 -5.50 -23.74 -24.80
N LEU A 684 -5.97 -23.75 -23.57
CA LEU A 684 -5.30 -23.16 -22.42
C LEU A 684 -5.09 -24.20 -21.32
N VAL A 685 -4.06 -24.00 -20.49
CA VAL A 685 -3.83 -24.75 -19.26
C VAL A 685 -3.73 -23.78 -18.10
N ASN A 686 -4.62 -23.93 -17.13
CA ASN A 686 -4.52 -23.23 -15.84
C ASN A 686 -3.84 -24.13 -14.81
N VAL A 687 -2.99 -23.55 -13.98
CA VAL A 687 -2.38 -24.18 -12.81
C VAL A 687 -2.55 -23.25 -11.61
N ALA A 688 -3.02 -23.79 -10.49
CA ALA A 688 -3.18 -23.06 -9.25
C ALA A 688 -2.66 -23.88 -8.06
N TYR A 689 -2.03 -23.23 -7.11
CA TYR A 689 -1.51 -23.84 -5.90
C TYR A 689 -2.33 -23.38 -4.70
N LYS A 690 -2.86 -24.36 -3.95
CA LYS A 690 -3.79 -24.11 -2.85
C LYS A 690 -3.31 -24.74 -1.56
N LEU A 691 -3.62 -24.10 -0.44
CA LEU A 691 -3.36 -24.64 0.89
C LEU A 691 -4.19 -25.90 1.15
N LYS A 692 -3.56 -26.99 1.56
CA LYS A 692 -4.23 -28.23 2.02
C LYS A 692 -4.69 -28.14 3.47
N GLU A 693 -3.99 -27.36 4.27
CA GLU A 693 -4.22 -27.21 5.70
C GLU A 693 -4.40 -25.73 6.05
N LYS A 694 -5.13 -25.46 7.12
CA LYS A 694 -5.28 -24.12 7.64
C LYS A 694 -3.95 -23.61 8.16
N GLN A 695 -3.54 -22.43 7.69
CA GLN A 695 -2.41 -21.69 8.24
C GLN A 695 -2.91 -20.52 9.11
N PRO A 696 -2.08 -19.95 9.96
CA PRO A 696 -2.44 -18.73 10.66
C PRO A 696 -2.90 -17.64 9.67
N LEU A 697 -4.13 -17.13 9.87
CA LEU A 697 -4.80 -16.12 9.04
C LEU A 697 -5.17 -16.51 7.61
N LEU A 698 -4.84 -17.73 7.15
CA LEU A 698 -5.21 -18.23 5.82
C LEU A 698 -6.02 -19.53 5.93
N ASP A 699 -7.12 -19.61 5.20
CA ASP A 699 -7.99 -20.78 5.21
C ASP A 699 -7.56 -21.86 4.20
N ILE A 700 -8.01 -23.09 4.45
CA ILE A 700 -7.85 -24.21 3.50
C ILE A 700 -8.43 -23.81 2.15
N GLY A 701 -7.71 -24.15 1.07
CA GLY A 701 -8.12 -23.83 -0.29
C GLY A 701 -7.75 -22.43 -0.76
N HIS A 702 -7.13 -21.58 0.09
CA HIS A 702 -6.57 -20.30 -0.35
C HIS A 702 -5.54 -20.50 -1.46
N THR A 703 -5.68 -19.76 -2.56
CA THR A 703 -4.77 -19.83 -3.71
C THR A 703 -3.58 -18.92 -3.49
N VAL A 704 -2.40 -19.51 -3.28
CA VAL A 704 -1.15 -18.77 -3.05
C VAL A 704 -0.40 -18.43 -4.34
N ALA A 705 -0.65 -19.17 -5.40
CA ALA A 705 -0.04 -18.93 -6.71
C ALA A 705 -0.91 -19.49 -7.83
N LYS A 706 -0.88 -18.87 -9.00
CA LYS A 706 -1.56 -19.34 -10.20
C LYS A 706 -0.83 -18.93 -11.47
N GLN A 707 -0.97 -19.72 -12.54
CA GLN A 707 -0.47 -19.39 -13.87
C GLN A 707 -1.36 -19.98 -14.94
N GLN A 708 -1.41 -19.30 -16.08
CA GLN A 708 -2.09 -19.78 -17.28
C GLN A 708 -1.10 -19.90 -18.44
N PHE A 709 -1.22 -20.96 -19.23
CA PHE A 709 -0.36 -21.21 -20.40
C PHE A 709 -1.22 -21.42 -21.64
N VAL A 710 -0.76 -20.86 -22.76
CA VAL A 710 -1.38 -21.06 -24.07
C VAL A 710 -0.74 -22.27 -24.74
N VAL A 711 -1.57 -23.25 -25.11
CA VAL A 711 -1.15 -24.45 -25.88
C VAL A 711 -1.43 -24.26 -27.36
N ARG A 712 -2.58 -23.68 -27.67
CA ARG A 712 -2.99 -23.27 -29.03
C ARG A 712 -3.49 -21.85 -28.98
N GLU A 713 -2.87 -21.00 -29.77
CA GLU A 713 -3.26 -19.59 -29.93
C GLU A 713 -4.61 -19.44 -30.63
N TYR A 714 -5.38 -18.44 -30.19
CA TYR A 714 -6.61 -18.04 -30.85
C TYR A 714 -6.28 -17.26 -32.12
N ASP A 715 -6.72 -17.78 -33.28
CA ASP A 715 -6.62 -17.05 -34.53
C ASP A 715 -7.85 -16.14 -34.73
N CYS A 716 -7.71 -14.86 -34.39
CA CYS A 716 -8.78 -13.88 -34.56
C CYS A 716 -9.18 -13.69 -36.03
N LYS A 717 -8.27 -13.96 -36.99
CA LYS A 717 -8.53 -13.82 -38.43
C LYS A 717 -9.32 -14.99 -38.98
N ALA A 718 -9.20 -16.19 -38.39
CA ALA A 718 -9.94 -17.36 -38.84
C ALA A 718 -11.45 -17.18 -38.57
N GLY A 719 -12.20 -17.00 -39.62
CA GLY A 719 -13.66 -16.78 -39.55
C GLY A 719 -14.06 -15.33 -39.28
N PHE A 720 -13.10 -14.38 -39.31
CA PHE A 720 -13.40 -12.95 -39.35
C PHE A 720 -13.90 -12.55 -40.74
N GLY A 721 -14.91 -11.70 -40.75
CA GLY A 721 -15.54 -11.16 -41.95
C GLY A 721 -17.02 -11.58 -42.11
N LEU A 722 -17.69 -10.98 -43.05
CA LEU A 722 -19.10 -11.17 -43.28
C LEU A 722 -19.40 -12.58 -43.77
N ALA A 723 -20.38 -13.23 -43.18
CA ALA A 723 -20.94 -14.47 -43.71
C ALA A 723 -21.70 -14.18 -45.04
N ALA A 724 -21.64 -15.15 -45.98
CA ALA A 724 -22.45 -15.05 -47.19
C ALA A 724 -23.94 -15.06 -46.81
N SER A 725 -24.71 -14.11 -47.34
CA SER A 725 -26.15 -14.01 -47.15
C SER A 725 -26.85 -13.84 -48.51
N ALA A 726 -27.88 -14.63 -48.73
CA ALA A 726 -28.74 -14.53 -49.91
C ALA A 726 -29.92 -13.55 -49.71
N ARG A 727 -30.05 -12.96 -48.48
CA ARG A 727 -31.10 -11.98 -48.20
C ARG A 727 -30.77 -10.66 -48.89
N PRO A 728 -31.75 -9.94 -49.45
CA PRO A 728 -31.54 -8.65 -50.08
C PRO A 728 -31.13 -7.59 -49.05
N VAL A 729 -30.37 -6.60 -49.55
CA VAL A 729 -30.01 -5.41 -48.83
C VAL A 729 -30.42 -4.22 -49.69
N GLU A 730 -31.10 -3.23 -49.10
CA GLU A 730 -31.49 -2.01 -49.78
C GLU A 730 -30.75 -0.81 -49.19
N VAL A 731 -30.31 0.11 -50.04
CA VAL A 731 -29.64 1.35 -49.66
C VAL A 731 -30.46 2.52 -50.18
N THR A 732 -31.01 3.33 -49.26
CA THR A 732 -31.58 4.63 -49.59
C THR A 732 -30.61 5.73 -49.15
N ARG A 733 -30.06 6.45 -50.17
CA ARG A 733 -29.04 7.49 -49.95
C ARG A 733 -29.63 8.87 -50.18
N TRP A 734 -29.16 9.84 -49.43
CA TRP A 734 -29.30 11.26 -49.64
C TRP A 734 -27.92 11.94 -49.66
N GLU A 735 -27.84 13.25 -49.82
CA GLU A 735 -26.58 13.97 -50.04
C GLU A 735 -25.51 13.66 -48.98
N ARG A 736 -25.91 13.63 -47.73
CA ARG A 736 -25.09 13.19 -46.58
C ARG A 736 -25.96 12.32 -45.71
N GLY A 737 -25.64 11.04 -45.65
CA GLY A 737 -26.36 10.03 -44.85
C GLY A 737 -27.05 8.98 -45.74
N ALA A 738 -27.43 7.88 -45.10
CA ALA A 738 -28.08 6.75 -45.73
C ALA A 738 -28.91 5.94 -44.73
N ARG A 739 -29.94 5.28 -45.23
CA ARG A 739 -30.59 4.16 -44.57
C ARG A 739 -30.20 2.88 -45.30
N VAL A 740 -29.81 1.89 -44.59
CA VAL A 740 -29.55 0.52 -45.10
C VAL A 740 -30.48 -0.41 -44.36
N GLU A 741 -31.20 -1.23 -45.09
CA GLU A 741 -32.21 -2.10 -44.51
C GLU A 741 -32.23 -3.49 -45.16
N GLY A 742 -32.60 -4.51 -44.39
CA GLY A 742 -32.94 -5.83 -44.78
C GLY A 742 -34.33 -6.25 -44.25
N ASP A 743 -34.64 -7.54 -44.29
CA ASP A 743 -35.98 -8.02 -43.94
C ASP A 743 -36.40 -7.69 -42.50
N THR A 744 -35.48 -7.77 -41.54
CA THR A 744 -35.75 -7.66 -40.10
C THR A 744 -34.84 -6.68 -39.37
N TRP A 745 -34.01 -5.94 -40.10
CA TRP A 745 -33.06 -5.02 -39.51
C TRP A 745 -32.95 -3.76 -40.38
N GLN A 746 -32.55 -2.65 -39.71
CA GLN A 746 -32.20 -1.40 -40.38
C GLN A 746 -31.10 -0.67 -39.63
N VAL A 747 -30.27 0.03 -40.34
CA VAL A 747 -29.28 0.99 -39.82
C VAL A 747 -29.43 2.33 -40.51
N PHE A 748 -29.09 3.39 -39.74
CA PHE A 748 -29.16 4.76 -40.21
C PHE A 748 -27.80 5.44 -40.02
N PHE A 749 -27.31 6.08 -41.08
CA PHE A 749 -26.13 6.93 -41.06
C PHE A 749 -26.52 8.42 -41.07
N SER A 750 -26.03 9.17 -40.07
CA SER A 750 -26.34 10.59 -39.86
C SER A 750 -25.71 11.47 -40.97
N ARG A 751 -26.06 12.77 -40.94
CA ARG A 751 -25.44 13.77 -41.83
C ARG A 751 -23.95 13.99 -41.60
N ASP A 752 -23.47 13.60 -40.41
CA ASP A 752 -22.05 13.64 -40.05
C ASP A 752 -21.30 12.37 -40.48
N GLY A 753 -22.02 11.41 -41.12
CA GLY A 753 -21.47 10.20 -41.69
C GLY A 753 -21.28 9.03 -40.71
N PHE A 754 -21.73 9.17 -39.46
CA PHE A 754 -21.66 8.13 -38.45
C PHE A 754 -22.87 7.24 -38.42
N LEU A 755 -22.71 5.97 -38.04
CA LEU A 755 -23.81 5.08 -37.69
C LEU A 755 -24.56 5.65 -36.50
N ALA A 756 -25.85 5.98 -36.65
CA ALA A 756 -26.67 6.71 -35.68
C ALA A 756 -27.88 5.91 -35.18
N ALA A 757 -28.22 4.80 -35.83
CA ALA A 757 -29.21 3.86 -35.33
C ALA A 757 -28.93 2.46 -35.85
N TYR A 758 -29.24 1.46 -35.05
CA TYR A 758 -29.15 0.05 -35.39
C TYR A 758 -30.32 -0.69 -34.73
N THR A 759 -31.29 -1.07 -35.57
CA THR A 759 -32.51 -1.76 -35.12
C THR A 759 -32.53 -3.18 -35.69
N VAL A 760 -32.86 -4.15 -34.88
CA VAL A 760 -33.01 -5.55 -35.27
C VAL A 760 -34.27 -6.12 -34.64
N ASP A 761 -35.12 -6.74 -35.43
CA ASP A 761 -36.41 -7.30 -35.03
C ASP A 761 -37.26 -6.28 -34.21
N GLY A 762 -37.21 -5.01 -34.61
CA GLY A 762 -37.90 -3.90 -33.95
C GLY A 762 -37.30 -3.42 -32.63
N ARG A 763 -36.08 -3.91 -32.26
CA ARG A 763 -35.35 -3.52 -31.05
C ARG A 763 -34.17 -2.60 -31.38
N GLU A 764 -34.12 -1.47 -30.75
CA GLU A 764 -33.00 -0.53 -30.85
C GLU A 764 -31.80 -1.08 -30.08
N LEU A 765 -30.64 -1.27 -30.75
CA LEU A 765 -29.37 -1.65 -30.14
C LEU A 765 -28.55 -0.44 -29.72
N MET A 766 -28.82 0.73 -30.33
CA MET A 766 -28.20 2.02 -29.97
C MET A 766 -29.21 2.89 -29.22
N ALA A 767 -28.72 3.71 -28.29
CA ALA A 767 -29.57 4.68 -27.59
C ALA A 767 -29.98 5.80 -28.58
N GLU A 768 -31.15 6.41 -28.34
CA GLU A 768 -31.64 7.52 -29.14
C GLU A 768 -30.65 8.69 -29.16
N GLY A 769 -30.32 9.17 -30.35
CA GLY A 769 -29.34 10.25 -30.54
C GLY A 769 -27.87 9.87 -30.38
N ALA A 770 -27.58 8.60 -30.09
CA ALA A 770 -26.20 8.12 -30.04
C ALA A 770 -25.64 7.90 -31.45
N GLU A 771 -24.33 7.94 -31.57
CA GLU A 771 -23.58 7.58 -32.77
C GLU A 771 -22.41 6.66 -32.40
N LEU A 772 -22.05 5.74 -33.29
CA LEU A 772 -20.79 5.01 -33.22
C LEU A 772 -19.67 5.93 -33.67
N ARG A 773 -18.81 6.36 -32.74
CA ARG A 773 -17.80 7.38 -32.99
C ARG A 773 -16.38 6.88 -32.70
N PRO A 774 -15.40 7.37 -33.46
CA PRO A 774 -13.98 7.19 -33.10
C PRO A 774 -13.68 7.72 -31.70
N GLN A 775 -12.83 7.01 -30.94
CA GLN A 775 -12.44 7.38 -29.59
C GLN A 775 -10.91 7.38 -29.46
N PHE A 776 -10.36 8.53 -29.04
CA PHE A 776 -8.91 8.74 -28.89
C PHE A 776 -8.52 9.12 -27.45
N TRP A 777 -9.51 9.32 -26.58
CA TRP A 777 -9.38 9.86 -25.23
C TRP A 777 -9.90 8.89 -24.19
N ARG A 778 -9.20 8.81 -23.03
CA ARG A 778 -9.73 8.19 -21.82
C ARG A 778 -9.92 9.22 -20.71
N ALA A 779 -10.71 8.92 -19.71
CA ALA A 779 -10.72 9.68 -18.46
C ALA A 779 -9.33 9.53 -17.82
N PRO A 780 -8.60 10.63 -17.57
CA PRO A 780 -7.23 10.53 -17.07
C PRO A 780 -7.16 9.81 -15.72
N THR A 781 -6.19 8.90 -15.56
CA THR A 781 -5.84 8.32 -14.27
C THR A 781 -5.04 9.31 -13.42
N GLU A 782 -4.80 9.00 -12.15
CA GLU A 782 -3.93 9.84 -11.30
C GLU A 782 -2.51 9.97 -11.89
N ASN A 783 -1.96 8.89 -12.43
CA ASN A 783 -0.66 8.93 -13.13
C ASN A 783 -0.70 9.83 -14.39
N ASP A 784 -1.79 9.78 -15.15
CA ASP A 784 -1.97 10.68 -16.31
C ASP A 784 -2.03 12.16 -15.89
N LEU A 785 -2.71 12.45 -14.77
CA LEU A 785 -2.81 13.80 -14.21
C LEU A 785 -1.45 14.30 -13.72
N GLY A 786 -0.72 13.48 -12.97
CA GLY A 786 0.61 13.80 -12.46
C GLY A 786 1.64 14.03 -13.57
N ALA A 787 1.60 13.21 -14.62
CA ALA A 787 2.41 13.41 -15.84
C ALA A 787 1.88 14.54 -16.75
N ARG A 788 0.79 15.21 -16.39
CA ARG A 788 0.10 16.27 -17.15
C ARG A 788 -0.31 15.82 -18.57
N LEU A 789 -0.63 14.54 -18.75
CA LEU A 789 -1.05 14.00 -20.04
C LEU A 789 -2.39 14.58 -20.49
N HIS A 790 -3.30 14.87 -19.56
CA HIS A 790 -4.57 15.57 -19.82
C HIS A 790 -4.39 16.94 -20.50
N GLN A 791 -3.24 17.60 -20.30
CA GLN A 791 -2.89 18.85 -20.99
C GLN A 791 -2.09 18.59 -22.26
N ARG A 792 -1.07 17.73 -22.19
CA ARG A 792 -0.18 17.45 -23.33
C ARG A 792 -0.91 16.79 -24.50
N GLN A 793 -1.90 15.95 -24.22
CA GLN A 793 -2.67 15.18 -25.19
C GLN A 793 -4.09 15.75 -25.43
N ALA A 794 -4.39 16.94 -24.91
CA ALA A 794 -5.72 17.57 -24.97
C ALA A 794 -6.30 17.68 -26.40
N VAL A 795 -5.45 17.75 -27.41
CA VAL A 795 -5.86 17.80 -28.84
C VAL A 795 -6.68 16.57 -29.24
N TRP A 796 -6.54 15.45 -28.51
CA TRP A 796 -7.26 14.21 -28.77
C TRP A 796 -8.59 14.08 -28.02
N LYS A 797 -8.90 14.98 -27.07
CA LYS A 797 -10.12 14.90 -26.26
C LYS A 797 -11.40 15.03 -27.10
N ASN A 798 -11.42 15.97 -28.04
CA ASN A 798 -12.54 16.20 -28.95
C ASN A 798 -12.00 16.76 -30.27
N PRO A 799 -11.26 15.98 -31.07
CA PRO A 799 -10.74 16.47 -32.33
C PRO A 799 -11.89 16.76 -33.30
N GLU A 800 -11.78 17.85 -34.06
CA GLU A 800 -12.70 18.12 -35.18
C GLU A 800 -12.58 16.99 -36.22
N LEU A 801 -13.70 16.34 -36.53
CA LEU A 801 -13.85 15.34 -37.59
C LEU A 801 -14.63 15.98 -38.73
N ARG A 802 -13.95 16.52 -39.74
CA ARG A 802 -14.54 17.19 -40.88
C ARG A 802 -14.84 16.17 -41.97
N LEU A 803 -16.12 15.85 -42.19
CA LEU A 803 -16.54 14.94 -43.26
C LEU A 803 -16.25 15.52 -44.64
N THR A 804 -15.41 14.86 -45.42
CA THR A 804 -15.01 15.24 -46.77
C THR A 804 -15.57 14.33 -47.86
N LYS A 805 -15.88 13.07 -47.55
CA LYS A 805 -16.52 12.11 -48.45
C LYS A 805 -17.58 11.31 -47.71
N PHE A 806 -18.74 11.15 -48.31
CA PHE A 806 -19.76 10.18 -47.93
C PHE A 806 -20.22 9.42 -49.19
N ASP A 807 -20.15 8.10 -49.19
CA ASP A 807 -20.70 7.25 -50.24
C ASP A 807 -21.43 6.06 -49.65
N ALA A 808 -22.49 5.58 -50.31
CA ALA A 808 -23.25 4.43 -49.93
C ALA A 808 -23.84 3.73 -51.17
N ALA A 809 -23.56 2.46 -51.32
CA ALA A 809 -23.99 1.65 -52.48
C ALA A 809 -24.17 0.16 -52.08
N VAL A 810 -24.81 -0.61 -52.93
CA VAL A 810 -24.82 -2.07 -52.84
C VAL A 810 -23.79 -2.62 -53.83
N GLU A 811 -22.84 -3.38 -53.33
CA GLU A 811 -21.79 -4.06 -54.11
C GLU A 811 -21.84 -5.56 -53.81
N ASP A 812 -22.02 -6.38 -54.81
CA ASP A 812 -22.07 -7.87 -54.72
C ASP A 812 -23.05 -8.37 -53.61
N GLY A 813 -24.18 -7.70 -53.42
CA GLY A 813 -25.20 -8.05 -52.43
C GLY A 813 -24.86 -7.62 -51.00
N VAL A 814 -23.86 -6.81 -50.78
CA VAL A 814 -23.43 -6.23 -49.52
C VAL A 814 -23.58 -4.71 -49.62
N ALA A 815 -24.19 -4.06 -48.61
CA ALA A 815 -24.17 -2.61 -48.54
C ALA A 815 -22.79 -2.12 -48.10
N VAL A 816 -22.23 -1.17 -48.82
CA VAL A 816 -20.94 -0.53 -48.52
C VAL A 816 -21.20 0.94 -48.24
N VAL A 817 -20.83 1.42 -47.06
CA VAL A 817 -20.85 2.84 -46.71
C VAL A 817 -19.44 3.28 -46.38
N GLU A 818 -18.97 4.31 -47.11
CA GLU A 818 -17.63 4.88 -46.94
C GLU A 818 -17.69 6.34 -46.50
N THR A 819 -16.96 6.67 -45.48
CA THR A 819 -16.78 8.04 -45.00
C THR A 819 -15.31 8.37 -44.88
N LEU A 820 -14.94 9.62 -45.19
CA LEU A 820 -13.59 10.15 -45.01
C LEU A 820 -13.67 11.45 -44.23
N TYR A 821 -12.90 11.53 -43.16
CA TYR A 821 -12.79 12.73 -42.33
C TYR A 821 -11.38 13.29 -42.39
N GLU A 822 -11.27 14.62 -42.43
CA GLU A 822 -10.04 15.33 -42.08
C GLU A 822 -10.03 15.62 -40.59
N LEU A 823 -8.87 15.44 -39.94
CA LEU A 823 -8.57 15.85 -38.56
C LEU A 823 -7.53 16.96 -38.58
N PRO A 824 -7.93 18.23 -38.83
CA PRO A 824 -6.98 19.31 -39.09
C PRO A 824 -6.01 19.57 -37.95
N ALA A 825 -6.49 19.51 -36.71
CA ALA A 825 -5.71 19.78 -35.48
C ALA A 825 -4.53 18.81 -35.31
N VAL A 826 -4.69 17.57 -35.78
CA VAL A 826 -3.68 16.49 -35.64
C VAL A 826 -3.11 16.09 -37.03
N LYS A 827 -3.43 16.84 -38.10
CA LYS A 827 -2.90 16.58 -39.45
C LYS A 827 -3.02 15.12 -39.88
N ALA A 828 -4.20 14.54 -39.69
CA ALA A 828 -4.51 13.18 -40.08
C ALA A 828 -5.79 13.10 -40.91
N THR A 829 -6.01 11.96 -41.52
CA THR A 829 -7.30 11.58 -42.12
C THR A 829 -7.80 10.32 -41.47
N LEU A 830 -9.12 10.20 -41.33
CA LEU A 830 -9.77 9.00 -40.77
C LEU A 830 -10.82 8.51 -41.78
N ALA A 831 -10.68 7.30 -42.24
CA ALA A 831 -11.64 6.62 -43.09
C ALA A 831 -12.41 5.59 -42.30
N LEU A 832 -13.75 5.59 -42.39
CA LEU A 832 -14.60 4.53 -41.87
C LEU A 832 -15.28 3.84 -43.05
N THR A 833 -15.12 2.53 -43.18
CA THR A 833 -15.79 1.69 -44.14
C THR A 833 -16.68 0.68 -43.43
N TYR A 834 -17.98 0.72 -43.71
CA TYR A 834 -18.96 -0.21 -43.20
C TYR A 834 -19.44 -1.13 -44.30
N ARG A 835 -19.34 -2.42 -44.11
CA ARG A 835 -19.87 -3.47 -45.01
C ARG A 835 -20.95 -4.24 -44.27
N ILE A 836 -22.15 -4.26 -44.84
CA ILE A 836 -23.33 -4.84 -44.12
C ILE A 836 -23.99 -5.90 -45.01
N ASN A 837 -24.06 -7.12 -44.51
CA ASN A 837 -24.69 -8.24 -45.25
C ASN A 837 -26.22 -8.30 -45.03
N GLY A 838 -26.92 -9.17 -45.77
CA GLY A 838 -28.37 -9.31 -45.63
C GLY A 838 -28.86 -9.89 -44.31
N ALA A 839 -27.98 -10.35 -43.42
CA ALA A 839 -28.30 -10.73 -42.04
C ALA A 839 -28.19 -9.57 -41.06
N GLY A 840 -27.78 -8.42 -41.54
CA GLY A 840 -27.52 -7.24 -40.67
C GLY A 840 -26.18 -7.29 -39.97
N GLU A 841 -25.30 -8.28 -40.19
CA GLU A 841 -23.94 -8.26 -39.63
C GLU A 841 -23.13 -7.16 -40.33
N MET A 842 -22.33 -6.47 -39.57
CA MET A 842 -21.55 -5.31 -40.05
C MET A 842 -20.06 -5.52 -39.81
N GLU A 843 -19.25 -5.46 -40.86
CA GLU A 843 -17.80 -5.34 -40.76
C GLU A 843 -17.45 -3.84 -40.86
N VAL A 844 -16.69 -3.35 -39.89
CA VAL A 844 -16.24 -1.95 -39.85
C VAL A 844 -14.71 -1.91 -39.94
N THR A 845 -14.21 -1.06 -40.78
CA THR A 845 -12.78 -0.70 -40.86
C THR A 845 -12.63 0.76 -40.50
N GLU A 846 -11.98 1.02 -39.36
CA GLU A 846 -11.52 2.33 -38.92
C GLU A 846 -10.04 2.47 -39.31
N ARG A 847 -9.70 3.48 -40.14
CA ARG A 847 -8.34 3.68 -40.64
C ARG A 847 -7.92 5.12 -40.49
N MET A 848 -6.94 5.38 -39.62
CA MET A 848 -6.26 6.66 -39.49
C MET A 848 -4.99 6.64 -40.33
N THR A 849 -4.78 7.70 -41.12
CA THR A 849 -3.52 7.97 -41.84
C THR A 849 -2.96 9.29 -41.34
N ALA A 850 -1.78 9.22 -40.74
CA ALA A 850 -1.11 10.34 -40.07
C ALA A 850 -0.10 11.03 -40.99
N ASP A 851 0.02 12.36 -40.90
CA ASP A 851 1.16 13.08 -41.49
C ASP A 851 2.39 12.85 -40.58
N LYS A 852 3.26 11.92 -40.97
CA LYS A 852 4.48 11.53 -40.24
C LYS A 852 5.50 12.67 -40.04
N THR A 853 5.30 13.81 -40.69
CA THR A 853 6.14 15.01 -40.54
C THR A 853 5.60 15.94 -39.44
N ALA A 854 4.43 15.69 -38.93
CA ALA A 854 3.79 16.50 -37.90
C ALA A 854 4.22 16.09 -36.50
N GLU A 855 4.52 17.07 -35.67
CA GLU A 855 4.74 16.87 -34.25
C GLU A 855 3.39 16.88 -33.53
N VAL A 856 2.83 15.69 -33.26
CA VAL A 856 1.55 15.48 -32.57
C VAL A 856 1.79 14.57 -31.38
N PRO A 857 1.21 14.86 -30.21
CA PRO A 857 1.39 14.00 -29.04
C PRO A 857 0.73 12.63 -29.24
N ASN A 858 1.16 11.66 -28.42
CA ASN A 858 0.56 10.33 -28.35
C ASN A 858 -0.94 10.40 -28.05
N LEU A 859 -1.66 9.36 -28.43
CA LEU A 859 -3.07 9.15 -28.11
C LEU A 859 -3.18 8.44 -26.75
N PHE A 860 -4.32 8.54 -26.07
CA PHE A 860 -4.64 7.63 -24.98
C PHE A 860 -5.16 6.29 -25.49
N ARG A 861 -5.96 6.31 -26.56
CA ARG A 861 -6.52 5.10 -27.19
C ARG A 861 -6.74 5.30 -28.67
N PHE A 862 -6.87 4.21 -29.40
CA PHE A 862 -7.37 4.17 -30.76
C PHE A 862 -8.46 3.12 -30.85
N GLY A 863 -9.71 3.54 -31.01
CA GLY A 863 -10.89 2.67 -31.02
C GLY A 863 -12.19 3.44 -31.22
N MET A 864 -13.29 2.83 -30.79
CA MET A 864 -14.64 3.36 -30.99
C MET A 864 -15.42 3.42 -29.68
N THR A 865 -16.42 4.29 -29.64
CA THR A 865 -17.39 4.36 -28.55
C THR A 865 -18.81 4.22 -29.09
N LEU A 866 -19.65 3.51 -28.35
CA LEU A 866 -21.06 3.25 -28.67
C LEU A 866 -21.89 3.41 -27.40
N THR A 867 -23.05 4.08 -27.50
CA THR A 867 -24.01 4.16 -26.39
C THR A 867 -25.21 3.25 -26.71
N MET A 868 -25.53 2.33 -25.77
CA MET A 868 -26.69 1.43 -25.82
C MET A 868 -27.73 1.84 -24.79
N PRO A 869 -29.01 1.52 -24.97
CA PRO A 869 -30.03 1.66 -23.94
C PRO A 869 -29.67 0.90 -22.65
N ALA A 870 -30.02 1.42 -21.47
CA ALA A 870 -29.67 0.85 -20.17
C ALA A 870 -30.16 -0.59 -19.94
N ARG A 871 -31.18 -1.05 -20.70
CA ARG A 871 -31.63 -2.45 -20.63
C ARG A 871 -30.55 -3.47 -21.03
N TYR A 872 -29.54 -3.03 -21.79
CA TYR A 872 -28.36 -3.86 -22.12
C TYR A 872 -27.36 -3.74 -20.97
N ASP A 873 -27.66 -4.43 -19.87
CA ASP A 873 -27.04 -4.28 -18.57
C ASP A 873 -26.08 -5.42 -18.19
N ARG A 874 -25.86 -6.38 -19.11
CA ARG A 874 -24.96 -7.52 -18.89
C ARG A 874 -23.93 -7.64 -20.00
N VAL A 875 -22.72 -8.00 -19.59
CA VAL A 875 -21.59 -8.25 -20.48
C VAL A 875 -21.20 -9.72 -20.38
N ILE A 876 -21.06 -10.34 -21.52
CA ILE A 876 -20.51 -11.71 -21.65
C ILE A 876 -19.31 -11.60 -22.60
N TYR A 877 -18.16 -12.12 -22.19
CA TYR A 877 -16.97 -11.97 -23.01
C TYR A 877 -16.00 -13.17 -22.88
N TYR A 878 -15.20 -13.34 -23.92
CA TYR A 878 -14.04 -14.22 -23.90
C TYR A 878 -12.78 -13.36 -24.03
N GLY A 879 -12.00 -13.31 -22.97
CA GLY A 879 -10.84 -12.45 -22.84
C GLY A 879 -10.21 -12.56 -21.46
N ARG A 880 -9.39 -11.59 -21.08
CA ARG A 880 -8.78 -11.52 -19.76
C ARG A 880 -9.75 -10.92 -18.74
N GLY A 881 -9.80 -11.53 -17.55
CA GLY A 881 -10.73 -11.13 -16.47
C GLY A 881 -10.50 -11.89 -15.15
N ALA A 882 -11.42 -11.80 -14.18
CA ALA A 882 -12.67 -11.01 -14.15
C ALA A 882 -12.42 -9.51 -13.83
N HIS A 883 -11.36 -9.17 -13.07
CA HIS A 883 -11.01 -7.78 -12.74
C HIS A 883 -10.50 -7.02 -13.98
N GLU A 884 -10.50 -5.68 -13.88
CA GLU A 884 -9.98 -4.84 -14.96
C GLU A 884 -8.48 -5.09 -15.20
N ASN A 885 -8.05 -4.92 -16.42
CA ASN A 885 -6.66 -5.11 -16.80
C ASN A 885 -6.31 -4.24 -18.02
N TYR A 886 -5.05 -3.87 -18.11
CA TYR A 886 -4.51 -2.97 -19.14
C TYR A 886 -3.26 -3.60 -19.75
N ALA A 887 -2.76 -3.04 -20.84
CA ALA A 887 -1.66 -3.62 -21.60
C ALA A 887 -0.39 -3.88 -20.78
N ASP A 888 -0.14 -3.05 -19.76
CA ASP A 888 0.98 -3.14 -18.83
C ASP A 888 0.61 -3.73 -17.44
N ARG A 889 -0.66 -4.16 -17.25
CA ARG A 889 -1.15 -4.78 -16.01
C ARG A 889 -2.14 -5.88 -16.37
N LEU A 890 -1.65 -7.02 -16.81
CA LEU A 890 -2.49 -8.11 -17.31
C LEU A 890 -2.08 -9.50 -16.83
N SER A 891 -0.95 -9.63 -16.11
CA SER A 891 -0.41 -10.96 -15.78
C SER A 891 -1.24 -11.69 -14.73
N SER A 892 -2.01 -10.97 -13.91
CA SER A 892 -2.94 -11.52 -12.92
C SER A 892 -4.30 -11.94 -13.52
N ALA A 893 -4.65 -11.43 -14.71
CA ALA A 893 -5.94 -11.67 -15.35
C ALA A 893 -5.87 -12.85 -16.35
N ASP A 894 -6.57 -13.93 -16.04
CA ASP A 894 -6.58 -15.14 -16.88
C ASP A 894 -7.54 -14.99 -18.07
N LEU A 895 -7.19 -15.60 -19.21
CA LEU A 895 -8.11 -15.76 -20.33
C LEU A 895 -9.23 -16.75 -19.96
N GLY A 896 -10.46 -16.36 -20.16
CA GLY A 896 -11.61 -17.16 -19.81
C GLY A 896 -12.93 -16.60 -20.34
N LEU A 897 -14.00 -17.34 -20.08
CA LEU A 897 -15.38 -16.90 -20.33
C LEU A 897 -15.91 -16.25 -19.05
N TYR A 898 -16.33 -15.01 -19.16
CA TYR A 898 -16.83 -14.22 -18.04
C TYR A 898 -18.22 -13.64 -18.36
N GLU A 899 -19.04 -13.50 -17.32
CA GLU A 899 -20.31 -12.79 -17.37
C GLU A 899 -20.37 -11.84 -16.17
N GLN A 900 -20.68 -10.57 -16.41
CA GLN A 900 -20.73 -9.52 -15.38
C GLN A 900 -21.87 -8.55 -15.69
N ARG A 901 -22.38 -7.85 -14.67
CA ARG A 901 -23.29 -6.74 -14.89
C ARG A 901 -22.49 -5.51 -15.29
N VAL A 902 -23.09 -4.64 -16.09
CA VAL A 902 -22.52 -3.34 -16.45
C VAL A 902 -22.23 -2.49 -15.22
N ALA A 903 -23.13 -2.52 -14.22
CA ALA A 903 -22.96 -1.78 -12.97
C ALA A 903 -21.74 -2.25 -12.14
N ASP A 904 -21.30 -3.50 -12.30
CA ASP A 904 -20.20 -4.09 -11.53
C ASP A 904 -18.84 -3.96 -12.26
N GLN A 905 -18.78 -3.27 -13.39
CA GLN A 905 -17.57 -3.11 -14.20
C GLN A 905 -16.68 -1.96 -13.70
N TYR A 906 -17.28 -0.91 -13.17
CA TYR A 906 -16.56 0.21 -12.60
C TYR A 906 -16.05 -0.15 -11.20
N HIS A 907 -14.81 0.19 -10.90
CA HIS A 907 -14.25 0.03 -9.57
C HIS A 907 -14.48 1.32 -8.77
N ASP A 908 -15.44 1.31 -7.87
CA ASP A 908 -15.93 2.49 -7.15
C ASP A 908 -15.10 2.88 -5.92
N GLU A 909 -14.15 2.05 -5.52
CA GLU A 909 -13.23 2.39 -4.42
C GLU A 909 -12.07 3.31 -4.85
N TYR A 910 -11.84 3.55 -6.15
CA TYR A 910 -10.97 4.66 -6.55
C TYR A 910 -11.59 5.96 -6.08
N VAL A 911 -10.91 6.64 -5.14
CA VAL A 911 -11.50 7.82 -4.44
C VAL A 911 -11.93 8.94 -5.38
N ARG A 912 -11.26 9.09 -6.52
CA ARG A 912 -11.61 10.04 -7.59
C ARG A 912 -12.06 9.33 -8.86
N PRO A 913 -13.06 9.89 -9.57
CA PRO A 913 -13.45 9.38 -10.90
C PRO A 913 -12.27 9.38 -11.87
N GLN A 914 -12.10 8.29 -12.59
CA GLN A 914 -11.02 8.08 -13.58
C GLN A 914 -11.33 6.89 -14.49
N GLU A 915 -10.47 6.60 -15.47
CA GLU A 915 -10.56 5.41 -16.31
C GLU A 915 -10.63 4.15 -15.44
N SER A 916 -11.59 3.28 -15.73
CA SER A 916 -11.79 2.01 -15.03
C SER A 916 -12.59 1.04 -15.88
N GLY A 917 -12.62 -0.25 -15.51
CA GLY A 917 -13.48 -1.28 -16.06
C GLY A 917 -12.98 -1.95 -17.34
N THR A 918 -11.86 -1.52 -17.91
CA THR A 918 -11.33 -2.10 -19.16
C THR A 918 -10.92 -3.57 -18.98
N LYS A 919 -11.29 -4.41 -19.94
CA LYS A 919 -10.84 -5.81 -20.11
C LYS A 919 -10.05 -5.94 -21.40
N GLY A 920 -8.88 -6.55 -21.34
CA GLY A 920 -7.98 -6.69 -22.48
C GLY A 920 -7.95 -8.11 -23.04
N GLY A 921 -7.22 -8.28 -24.13
CA GLY A 921 -7.04 -9.59 -24.79
C GLY A 921 -8.33 -10.24 -25.21
N LEU A 922 -9.32 -9.45 -25.59
CA LEU A 922 -10.64 -9.95 -25.97
C LEU A 922 -10.60 -10.71 -27.30
N ARG A 923 -11.27 -11.84 -27.35
CA ARG A 923 -11.60 -12.60 -28.58
C ARG A 923 -12.95 -12.15 -29.10
N TRP A 924 -13.89 -11.88 -28.19
CA TRP A 924 -15.17 -11.25 -28.45
C TRP A 924 -15.75 -10.66 -27.17
N TRP A 925 -16.66 -9.70 -27.35
CA TRP A 925 -17.35 -8.96 -26.30
C TRP A 925 -18.82 -8.82 -26.67
N THR A 926 -19.73 -9.24 -25.80
CA THR A 926 -21.16 -9.19 -26.05
C THR A 926 -21.86 -8.41 -24.95
N VAL A 927 -22.67 -7.41 -25.30
CA VAL A 927 -23.52 -6.66 -24.37
C VAL A 927 -24.97 -7.06 -24.66
N VAL A 928 -25.70 -7.54 -23.63
CA VAL A 928 -27.03 -8.11 -23.78
C VAL A 928 -28.00 -7.61 -22.72
N ASP A 929 -29.30 -7.69 -23.05
CA ASP A 929 -30.42 -7.55 -22.11
C ASP A 929 -30.70 -8.84 -21.33
N SER A 930 -31.68 -8.80 -20.43
CA SER A 930 -32.11 -9.95 -19.64
C SER A 930 -32.64 -11.11 -20.48
N ALA A 931 -33.05 -10.89 -21.73
CA ALA A 931 -33.49 -11.92 -22.65
C ALA A 931 -32.32 -12.54 -23.44
N GLY A 932 -31.11 -12.01 -23.32
CA GLY A 932 -29.92 -12.42 -24.07
C GLY A 932 -29.85 -11.86 -25.49
N THR A 933 -30.66 -10.82 -25.79
CA THR A 933 -30.60 -10.07 -27.05
C THR A 933 -29.63 -8.90 -26.86
N GLY A 934 -28.83 -8.59 -27.89
CA GLY A 934 -27.87 -7.48 -27.83
C GLY A 934 -26.92 -7.43 -29.01
N LEU A 935 -25.68 -7.05 -28.72
CA LEU A 935 -24.66 -6.81 -29.73
C LEU A 935 -23.35 -7.51 -29.35
N THR A 936 -22.80 -8.28 -30.27
CA THR A 936 -21.47 -8.88 -30.16
C THR A 936 -20.46 -8.09 -30.97
N ILE A 937 -19.33 -7.76 -30.38
CA ILE A 937 -18.15 -7.14 -30.98
C ILE A 937 -17.05 -8.18 -31.04
N LEU A 938 -16.42 -8.35 -32.20
CA LEU A 938 -15.22 -9.16 -32.39
C LEU A 938 -14.28 -8.46 -33.40
N ALA A 939 -12.99 -8.72 -33.32
CA ALA A 939 -12.02 -8.08 -34.16
C ALA A 939 -11.07 -9.10 -34.83
N ASP A 940 -10.32 -8.67 -35.83
CA ASP A 940 -9.32 -9.50 -36.51
C ASP A 940 -7.99 -9.59 -35.74
N ALA A 941 -7.92 -8.96 -34.59
CA ALA A 941 -6.85 -9.03 -33.60
C ALA A 941 -7.45 -8.97 -32.17
N PRO A 942 -6.74 -9.42 -31.13
CA PRO A 942 -7.16 -9.18 -29.75
C PRO A 942 -7.33 -7.68 -29.51
N PHE A 943 -8.38 -7.29 -28.78
CA PHE A 943 -8.74 -5.90 -28.51
C PHE A 943 -9.07 -5.71 -27.03
N SER A 944 -9.37 -4.48 -26.61
CA SER A 944 -9.88 -4.19 -25.27
C SER A 944 -11.26 -3.56 -25.32
N ALA A 945 -12.06 -3.74 -24.24
CA ALA A 945 -13.35 -3.08 -24.13
C ALA A 945 -13.75 -2.83 -22.66
N SER A 946 -14.67 -1.88 -22.49
CA SER A 946 -15.40 -1.62 -21.26
C SER A 946 -16.88 -1.34 -21.56
N ALA A 947 -17.76 -1.58 -20.59
CA ALA A 947 -19.16 -1.20 -20.64
C ALA A 947 -19.57 -0.64 -19.27
N LEU A 948 -19.88 0.64 -19.20
CA LEU A 948 -20.13 1.36 -17.95
C LEU A 948 -21.45 2.10 -17.98
N PRO A 949 -22.09 2.37 -16.82
CA PRO A 949 -23.23 3.27 -16.74
C PRO A 949 -22.80 4.75 -16.73
N TYR A 950 -21.52 5.04 -16.99
CA TYR A 950 -20.92 6.37 -17.01
C TYR A 950 -20.29 6.64 -18.37
N ALA A 951 -20.48 7.82 -18.91
CA ALA A 951 -19.74 8.26 -20.10
C ALA A 951 -18.28 8.60 -19.70
N THR A 952 -17.34 8.52 -20.63
CA THR A 952 -15.94 8.95 -20.41
C THR A 952 -15.89 10.40 -19.86
N ALA A 953 -16.80 11.27 -20.28
CA ALA A 953 -16.87 12.66 -19.81
C ALA A 953 -17.33 12.79 -18.34
N ASP A 954 -18.06 11.82 -17.79
CA ASP A 954 -18.49 11.81 -16.38
C ASP A 954 -17.32 11.45 -15.46
N LEU A 955 -16.40 10.64 -15.97
CA LEU A 955 -15.20 10.17 -15.26
C LEU A 955 -14.01 11.12 -15.42
N ASP A 956 -14.03 11.98 -16.43
CA ASP A 956 -12.96 12.93 -16.72
C ASP A 956 -13.05 14.18 -15.84
N VAL A 957 -12.38 14.13 -14.70
CA VAL A 957 -12.34 15.24 -13.73
C VAL A 957 -11.17 16.20 -13.94
N SER A 958 -10.44 16.10 -15.04
CA SER A 958 -9.21 16.89 -15.30
C SER A 958 -9.43 18.42 -15.34
N ASN A 959 -10.67 18.88 -15.55
CA ASN A 959 -11.04 20.30 -15.58
C ASN A 959 -11.92 20.72 -14.38
N PHE A 960 -12.09 19.84 -13.41
CA PHE A 960 -12.87 20.09 -12.20
C PHE A 960 -11.97 20.42 -11.01
N PRO A 961 -12.51 21.02 -9.94
CA PRO A 961 -11.79 21.14 -8.68
C PRO A 961 -11.25 19.78 -8.22
N PRO A 962 -10.11 19.74 -7.51
CA PRO A 962 -9.52 18.47 -7.04
C PRO A 962 -10.46 17.61 -6.19
N GLN A 963 -11.41 18.23 -5.45
CA GLN A 963 -12.37 17.57 -4.58
C GLN A 963 -13.54 16.97 -5.38
N GLN A 964 -13.23 15.89 -6.13
CA GLN A 964 -14.24 15.09 -6.85
C GLN A 964 -14.19 13.67 -6.31
N HIS A 965 -15.35 13.16 -5.91
CA HIS A 965 -15.47 11.84 -5.32
C HIS A 965 -16.32 10.91 -6.18
N PHE A 966 -15.98 9.63 -6.17
CA PHE A 966 -16.81 8.61 -6.79
C PHE A 966 -18.28 8.69 -6.29
N GLY A 967 -18.49 8.86 -4.99
CA GLY A 967 -19.82 8.94 -4.40
C GLY A 967 -20.72 10.03 -4.97
N THR A 968 -20.18 11.00 -5.72
CA THR A 968 -20.94 12.04 -6.43
C THR A 968 -21.34 11.66 -7.84
N LEU A 969 -20.81 10.55 -8.40
CA LEU A 969 -21.19 10.09 -9.73
C LEU A 969 -22.63 9.59 -9.76
N VAL A 970 -23.35 9.97 -10.80
CA VAL A 970 -24.72 9.52 -11.06
C VAL A 970 -24.73 8.65 -12.29
N ALA A 971 -25.12 7.38 -12.13
CA ALA A 971 -25.26 6.46 -13.24
C ALA A 971 -26.34 7.00 -14.22
N ARG A 972 -26.03 6.97 -15.51
CA ARG A 972 -26.95 7.39 -16.58
C ARG A 972 -27.88 6.26 -16.97
N ASP A 973 -29.03 6.61 -17.53
CA ASP A 973 -29.97 5.63 -18.13
C ASP A 973 -29.46 5.16 -19.51
N ALA A 974 -28.24 4.68 -19.54
CA ALA A 974 -27.56 4.18 -20.74
C ALA A 974 -26.37 3.29 -20.39
N THR A 975 -25.93 2.48 -21.31
CA THR A 975 -24.69 1.69 -21.26
C THR A 975 -23.70 2.24 -22.26
N PHE A 976 -22.57 2.76 -21.78
CA PHE A 976 -21.49 3.28 -22.61
C PHE A 976 -20.44 2.20 -22.85
N VAL A 977 -20.27 1.82 -24.12
CA VAL A 977 -19.35 0.77 -24.54
C VAL A 977 -18.17 1.41 -25.25
N ASN A 978 -16.96 1.23 -24.74
CA ASN A 978 -15.74 1.59 -25.43
C ASN A 978 -15.03 0.30 -25.85
N PHE A 979 -14.45 0.28 -27.05
CA PHE A 979 -13.67 -0.85 -27.53
C PHE A 979 -12.53 -0.36 -28.44
N ASP A 980 -11.32 -0.88 -28.17
CA ASP A 980 -10.08 -0.29 -28.70
C ASP A 980 -9.16 -1.35 -29.29
N LEU A 981 -8.53 -1.00 -30.38
CA LEU A 981 -7.38 -1.73 -30.90
C LEU A 981 -6.19 -1.61 -29.92
N ARG A 982 -5.99 -0.39 -29.37
CA ARG A 982 -4.93 -0.09 -28.40
C ARG A 982 -5.39 0.97 -27.41
N GLN A 983 -4.95 0.79 -26.16
CA GLN A 983 -5.07 1.79 -25.11
C GLN A 983 -3.71 1.93 -24.40
N SER A 984 -3.37 3.15 -23.99
CA SER A 984 -2.14 3.45 -23.25
C SER A 984 -2.11 2.71 -21.92
N GLY A 985 -0.95 2.21 -21.55
CA GLY A 985 -0.72 1.65 -20.22
C GLY A 985 -0.98 2.65 -19.09
N LEU A 986 -0.86 2.16 -17.85
CA LEU A 986 -1.13 2.92 -16.63
C LEU A 986 0.14 3.51 -16.01
N GLY A 987 1.28 2.81 -16.16
CA GLY A 987 2.53 3.15 -15.50
C GLY A 987 2.61 2.67 -14.05
N CYS A 988 3.83 2.66 -13.51
CA CYS A 988 4.13 2.04 -12.22
C CYS A 988 5.10 2.85 -11.36
N ILE A 989 6.06 3.59 -11.95
CA ILE A 989 7.22 4.13 -11.22
C ILE A 989 6.77 5.15 -10.19
N ASP A 990 6.06 6.19 -10.63
CA ASP A 990 5.56 7.27 -9.78
C ASP A 990 4.25 7.87 -10.33
N SER A 991 3.62 8.75 -9.54
CA SER A 991 2.40 9.47 -9.92
C SER A 991 2.61 10.97 -10.14
N TRP A 992 3.86 11.44 -10.39
CA TRP A 992 4.19 12.85 -10.57
C TRP A 992 5.00 13.17 -11.84
N GLY A 993 5.19 12.18 -12.75
CA GLY A 993 5.86 12.47 -14.01
C GLY A 993 6.24 11.27 -14.86
N ALA A 994 6.37 10.09 -14.25
CA ALA A 994 6.70 8.87 -14.96
C ALA A 994 5.61 8.50 -15.97
N LEU A 995 6.04 7.99 -17.12
CA LEU A 995 5.14 7.51 -18.17
C LEU A 995 5.16 5.98 -18.22
N PRO A 996 4.10 5.34 -18.71
CA PRO A 996 4.15 3.93 -19.07
C PRO A 996 5.34 3.65 -19.99
N GLU A 997 5.90 2.44 -19.97
CA GLU A 997 6.97 2.05 -20.88
C GLU A 997 6.56 2.27 -22.35
N GLU A 998 7.54 2.53 -23.22
CA GLU A 998 7.29 2.96 -24.60
C GLU A 998 6.40 2.01 -25.38
N GLN A 999 6.55 0.69 -25.18
CA GLN A 999 5.76 -0.34 -25.85
C GLN A 999 4.27 -0.30 -25.48
N PHE A 1000 3.93 0.26 -24.32
CA PHE A 1000 2.56 0.40 -23.82
C PHE A 1000 1.93 1.77 -24.10
N ARG A 1001 2.64 2.66 -24.78
CA ARG A 1001 2.09 3.93 -25.25
C ARG A 1001 1.41 3.76 -26.61
N VAL A 1002 0.56 4.72 -27.00
CA VAL A 1002 -0.10 4.76 -28.30
C VAL A 1002 0.47 5.94 -29.08
N PRO A 1003 1.60 5.77 -29.81
CA PRO A 1003 2.25 6.86 -30.53
C PRO A 1003 1.38 7.38 -31.66
N TYR A 1004 1.52 8.67 -32.03
CA TYR A 1004 0.90 9.21 -33.22
C TYR A 1004 1.43 8.49 -34.47
N GLY A 1005 0.51 7.98 -35.31
CA GLY A 1005 0.88 7.18 -36.48
C GLY A 1005 -0.31 6.62 -37.23
N ASP A 1006 -0.03 5.73 -38.19
CA ASP A 1006 -1.05 5.03 -38.98
C ASP A 1006 -1.63 3.88 -38.14
N TYR A 1007 -2.97 3.80 -38.07
CA TYR A 1007 -3.71 2.72 -37.40
C TYR A 1007 -4.80 2.16 -38.32
N THR A 1008 -5.06 0.87 -38.22
CA THR A 1008 -6.21 0.22 -38.83
C THR A 1008 -6.83 -0.73 -37.82
N PHE A 1009 -8.07 -0.48 -37.46
CA PHE A 1009 -8.87 -1.32 -36.59
C PHE A 1009 -10.01 -1.93 -37.41
N ARG A 1010 -10.04 -3.27 -37.49
CA ARG A 1010 -11.11 -4.01 -38.17
C ARG A 1010 -11.89 -4.81 -37.15
N PHE A 1011 -13.18 -4.57 -37.11
CA PHE A 1011 -14.06 -5.23 -36.16
C PHE A 1011 -15.42 -5.52 -36.80
N MET A 1012 -16.18 -6.40 -36.17
CA MET A 1012 -17.54 -6.73 -36.57
C MET A 1012 -18.52 -6.38 -35.46
N LEU A 1013 -19.66 -5.87 -35.86
CA LEU A 1013 -20.84 -5.71 -35.04
C LEU A 1013 -21.87 -6.77 -35.48
N LYS A 1014 -22.16 -7.74 -34.61
CA LYS A 1014 -23.11 -8.81 -34.88
C LYS A 1014 -24.29 -8.72 -33.92
N PRO A 1015 -25.54 -8.58 -34.45
CA PRO A 1015 -26.69 -8.73 -33.59
C PRO A 1015 -26.71 -10.11 -32.93
N THR A 1016 -26.97 -10.16 -31.66
CA THR A 1016 -27.16 -11.40 -30.89
C THR A 1016 -28.63 -11.49 -30.54
N VAL A 1017 -29.29 -12.50 -31.04
CA VAL A 1017 -30.70 -12.85 -30.75
C VAL A 1017 -30.70 -14.28 -30.23
N LYS A 1018 -31.24 -14.46 -29.00
CA LYS A 1018 -31.35 -15.80 -28.38
C LYS A 1018 -32.54 -16.56 -28.88
#